data_ccb3c9bf3773608ebadf177fe97b63e1
#
_entry.id   ccb3c9bf3773608ebadf177fe97b63e1
#
_cell.length_a   1.000
_cell.length_b   1.000
_cell.length_c   1.000
_cell.angle_alpha   90.00
_cell.angle_beta   90.00
_cell.angle_gamma   90.00
#
_symmetry.space_group_name_H-M   'P 1'
#
loop_
_entity.id
_entity.type
_entity.pdbx_description
1 polymer ?
#
loop_
_entity_poly.entity_id
_entity_poly.type
_entity_poly.pdbx_seq_one_letter_code
_entity_poly.pdbx_strand_id
1 'polypeptide(L)'
;MKFFLYPFLFLISLNSFSSTYYVAPSASGGSNSNNGSISSPWETITYALTQLSAGDTLYLREGTYRETITITQDGSSGNVITIQNYNNEVVTIDGTADISGTWNTYSSVSGSYQLSYSGDNDITQLFVDDVPMVNARWPNAQFNDDSIFSHSTWAQGDEDNSSNGSLTIDEDEHDPGSLDLDESIGILNIGSFRTWTVAMTGHTQNSPGDDVITYNSSDISNSQYKDKHHYYFFEGKLAFMDTNNEWFHDKTNDILYLYPDDGLNPSTTGRTIKAKTTDYRVTFSGANYITLKGINFFATTLKITGTNGTPSNYISIEECNFYYPTASERMLGTTDGVGTLNVLEIDANSHYNTIKKCLFENSEGEALRIKGTNNTIENNYFHHIDWSVSDLEGLMTTIYSGSNAEDNTFTKNTIHTTGASATVLPGRDSEFSYNKVSNTGLLQSDGAVFQGTTNFVEGSNVHHNFVYDTEKYAYRYDAASDDPSGAGNYGVMHHNIADNTNGLMAKGNNQIIAHNTILNTINNKNDIVLLSEACSNTNTWLYNNLAERIGSHRTSQSFSLTSNSPMPIAGNNGGSDVGYLKDGSSWRACAADDDYYVGTGNGSSQANIDEINVSRVGITLNSDVEALIAYDSSDGKSEADYVPTNNVTLVNAGISPTTTVNTGASTTSTLNLLVPHTNVSSAADIGAFEYGGAVWTAGIDWTPKFHTAIWKTTASTTAWNTAANWSTGAVPTTNVNVLIPTGASNYPVISSSGAAAKNITVNASATLTVNDGADLTLSGNLINRGTITISGDVVVN
;
A
#
# COMPACT_ATOMS: atom_id res chain seq x y z
N MET A 1 -55.01 55.19 -18.56
CA MET A 1 -53.90 55.16 -17.65
C MET A 1 -54.06 53.89 -16.85
N LYS A 2 -53.41 52.78 -17.31
CA LYS A 2 -53.44 51.51 -16.63
C LYS A 2 -52.10 51.36 -15.86
N PHE A 3 -52.15 51.36 -14.55
CA PHE A 3 -51.02 51.07 -13.70
C PHE A 3 -50.80 49.57 -13.66
N PHE A 4 -49.63 49.08 -14.14
CA PHE A 4 -49.14 47.72 -13.94
C PHE A 4 -48.36 47.69 -12.61
N LEU A 5 -48.89 46.99 -11.65
CA LEU A 5 -48.21 46.67 -10.37
C LEU A 5 -47.37 45.46 -10.64
N TYR A 6 -46.00 45.59 -10.63
CA TYR A 6 -45.05 44.47 -10.60
C TYR A 6 -44.90 44.00 -9.13
N PRO A 7 -45.06 42.73 -8.83
CA PRO A 7 -44.72 42.25 -7.50
C PRO A 7 -43.17 42.14 -7.44
N PHE A 8 -42.57 42.91 -6.54
CA PHE A 8 -41.17 42.78 -6.17
C PHE A 8 -41.04 41.55 -5.30
N LEU A 9 -40.52 40.42 -5.86
CA LEU A 9 -40.20 39.21 -5.10
C LEU A 9 -38.92 39.50 -4.33
N PHE A 10 -39.04 39.79 -3.03
CA PHE A 10 -37.91 39.88 -2.12
C PHE A 10 -37.40 38.47 -1.87
N LEU A 11 -36.32 38.03 -2.56
CA LEU A 11 -35.54 36.86 -2.18
C LEU A 11 -34.84 37.21 -0.88
N ILE A 12 -35.43 36.78 0.25
CA ILE A 12 -34.72 36.71 1.52
C ILE A 12 -33.71 35.52 1.37
N SER A 13 -32.45 35.82 1.15
CA SER A 13 -31.38 34.85 1.35
C SER A 13 -31.37 34.53 2.85
N LEU A 14 -31.90 33.39 3.22
CA LEU A 14 -31.67 32.80 4.53
C LEU A 14 -30.16 32.49 4.61
N ASN A 15 -29.42 33.40 5.24
CA ASN A 15 -28.09 33.04 5.72
C ASN A 15 -28.27 31.97 6.77
N SER A 16 -27.99 30.70 6.42
CA SER A 16 -27.87 29.67 7.43
C SER A 16 -26.62 30.00 8.24
N PHE A 17 -26.80 30.35 9.51
CA PHE A 17 -25.69 30.50 10.45
C PHE A 17 -25.15 29.10 10.74
N SER A 18 -23.86 28.87 10.45
CA SER A 18 -23.16 27.68 10.88
C SER A 18 -23.18 27.59 12.40
N SER A 19 -23.66 26.48 12.93
CA SER A 19 -23.67 26.19 14.35
C SER A 19 -22.52 25.24 14.72
N THR A 20 -22.11 25.30 15.98
CA THR A 20 -21.05 24.44 16.52
C THR A 20 -21.61 23.61 17.67
N TYR A 21 -21.40 22.30 17.57
CA TYR A 21 -21.89 21.33 18.54
C TYR A 21 -20.78 20.43 19.04
N TYR A 22 -21.00 19.73 20.15
CA TYR A 22 -20.01 18.90 20.81
C TYR A 22 -20.62 17.57 21.24
N VAL A 23 -19.84 16.51 21.06
CA VAL A 23 -20.12 15.17 21.59
C VAL A 23 -18.98 14.78 22.53
N ALA A 24 -19.31 14.18 23.67
CA ALA A 24 -18.35 13.62 24.61
C ALA A 24 -18.87 12.30 25.17
N PRO A 25 -18.03 11.33 25.53
CA PRO A 25 -18.47 10.13 26.23
C PRO A 25 -19.24 10.47 27.54
N SER A 26 -20.14 9.61 27.96
CA SER A 26 -20.94 9.83 29.22
C SER A 26 -20.05 10.05 30.44
N ALA A 27 -18.93 9.33 30.54
CA ALA A 27 -17.93 9.52 31.61
C ALA A 27 -17.31 10.94 31.62
N SER A 28 -17.39 11.66 30.50
CA SER A 28 -16.92 13.05 30.35
C SER A 28 -18.07 14.08 30.33
N GLY A 29 -19.25 13.68 30.81
CA GLY A 29 -20.46 14.55 30.95
C GLY A 29 -21.34 14.60 29.71
N GLY A 30 -21.12 13.76 28.71
CA GLY A 30 -21.99 13.62 27.56
C GLY A 30 -23.37 13.09 27.94
N SER A 31 -24.43 13.66 27.34
CA SER A 31 -25.81 13.16 27.45
C SER A 31 -26.64 13.65 26.28
N ASN A 32 -27.42 12.78 25.65
CA ASN A 32 -28.30 13.17 24.55
C ASN A 32 -29.51 14.06 25.01
N SER A 33 -29.66 14.26 26.30
CA SER A 33 -30.61 15.26 26.87
C SER A 33 -29.99 16.67 26.97
N ASN A 34 -28.70 16.83 26.74
CA ASN A 34 -28.00 18.10 26.75
C ASN A 34 -28.30 18.91 25.46
N ASN A 35 -27.83 20.16 25.41
CA ASN A 35 -28.05 21.04 24.25
C ASN A 35 -26.92 21.04 23.21
N GLY A 36 -25.92 20.19 23.36
CA GLY A 36 -24.80 20.07 22.41
C GLY A 36 -23.74 21.17 22.52
N SER A 37 -23.80 22.05 23.54
CA SER A 37 -22.73 23.03 23.76
C SER A 37 -21.47 22.38 24.35
N ILE A 38 -20.33 23.10 24.36
CA ILE A 38 -19.09 22.60 24.92
C ILE A 38 -19.18 22.25 26.42
N SER A 39 -20.00 22.98 27.18
CA SER A 39 -20.26 22.71 28.62
C SER A 39 -21.33 21.68 28.87
N SER A 40 -22.11 21.31 27.87
CA SER A 40 -23.23 20.38 27.93
C SER A 40 -23.31 19.57 26.63
N PRO A 41 -22.29 18.75 26.34
CA PRO A 41 -22.17 18.02 25.08
C PRO A 41 -23.18 16.88 24.98
N TRP A 42 -23.54 16.48 23.78
CA TRP A 42 -24.28 15.26 23.54
C TRP A 42 -23.40 14.04 23.84
N GLU A 43 -24.03 12.87 24.00
CA GLU A 43 -23.28 11.64 24.32
C GLU A 43 -22.84 10.88 23.06
N THR A 44 -23.74 10.76 22.06
CA THR A 44 -23.51 9.91 20.90
C THR A 44 -23.40 10.71 19.61
N ILE A 45 -22.51 10.25 18.72
CA ILE A 45 -22.36 10.80 17.37
C ILE A 45 -23.66 10.58 16.58
N THR A 46 -24.25 9.39 16.70
CA THR A 46 -25.52 9.04 16.03
C THR A 46 -26.64 10.01 16.37
N TYR A 47 -26.79 10.40 17.63
CA TYR A 47 -27.77 11.41 18.02
C TYR A 47 -27.42 12.80 17.47
N ALA A 48 -26.16 13.19 17.58
CA ALA A 48 -25.69 14.49 17.10
C ALA A 48 -25.97 14.69 15.60
N LEU A 49 -25.75 13.65 14.78
CA LEU A 49 -26.02 13.69 13.35
C LEU A 49 -27.47 14.08 13.04
N THR A 50 -28.44 13.66 13.85
CA THR A 50 -29.87 14.03 13.65
C THR A 50 -30.16 15.51 13.88
N GLN A 51 -29.22 16.24 14.47
CA GLN A 51 -29.35 17.66 14.81
C GLN A 51 -28.62 18.58 13.84
N LEU A 52 -27.75 18.04 13.00
CA LEU A 52 -26.90 18.85 12.10
C LEU A 52 -27.67 19.33 10.86
N SER A 53 -27.31 20.52 10.44
CA SER A 53 -27.73 21.16 9.17
C SER A 53 -26.50 21.52 8.34
N ALA A 54 -26.70 21.82 7.06
CA ALA A 54 -25.62 22.24 6.15
C ALA A 54 -24.84 23.43 6.71
N GLY A 55 -23.51 23.29 6.77
CA GLY A 55 -22.58 24.28 7.31
C GLY A 55 -22.23 24.10 8.79
N ASP A 56 -22.89 23.19 9.52
CA ASP A 56 -22.60 22.96 10.93
C ASP A 56 -21.27 22.22 11.16
N THR A 57 -20.70 22.47 12.34
CA THR A 57 -19.48 21.76 12.80
C THR A 57 -19.80 20.96 14.06
N LEU A 58 -19.51 19.67 14.02
CA LEU A 58 -19.57 18.76 15.16
C LEU A 58 -18.16 18.46 15.66
N TYR A 59 -17.84 18.87 16.87
CA TYR A 59 -16.60 18.50 17.55
C TYR A 59 -16.79 17.27 18.41
N LEU A 60 -15.91 16.30 18.22
CA LEU A 60 -15.80 15.12 19.08
C LEU A 60 -14.72 15.38 20.13
N ARG A 61 -15.07 15.18 21.41
CA ARG A 61 -14.16 15.29 22.55
C ARG A 61 -13.37 13.99 22.72
N GLU A 62 -12.26 14.09 23.41
CA GLU A 62 -11.40 12.94 23.73
C GLU A 62 -12.18 11.75 24.25
N GLY A 63 -11.92 10.58 23.68
CA GLY A 63 -12.52 9.32 24.10
C GLY A 63 -12.61 8.26 23.02
N THR A 64 -13.09 7.09 23.42
CA THR A 64 -13.34 5.94 22.55
C THR A 64 -14.83 5.81 22.28
N TYR A 65 -15.19 5.74 21.00
CA TYR A 65 -16.56 5.63 20.51
C TYR A 65 -16.73 4.28 19.80
N ARG A 66 -17.68 3.47 20.25
CA ARG A 66 -17.96 2.12 19.72
C ARG A 66 -19.33 1.99 19.07
N GLU A 67 -19.97 3.11 18.76
CA GLU A 67 -21.26 3.13 18.05
C GLU A 67 -21.07 2.87 16.55
N THR A 68 -22.06 2.25 15.91
CA THR A 68 -22.13 2.12 14.46
C THR A 68 -22.86 3.32 13.89
N ILE A 69 -22.20 4.10 13.05
CA ILE A 69 -22.60 5.41 12.59
C ILE A 69 -22.96 5.34 11.11
N THR A 70 -24.19 5.73 10.77
CA THR A 70 -24.60 5.94 9.38
C THR A 70 -24.83 7.44 9.14
N ILE A 71 -24.07 8.01 8.23
CA ILE A 71 -24.13 9.42 7.86
C ILE A 71 -24.96 9.53 6.57
N THR A 72 -26.10 10.20 6.69
CA THR A 72 -27.05 10.43 5.58
C THR A 72 -27.34 11.92 5.37
N GLN A 73 -26.64 12.78 6.10
CA GLN A 73 -26.82 14.22 6.05
C GLN A 73 -26.20 14.79 4.80
N ASP A 74 -26.78 15.89 4.31
CA ASP A 74 -26.27 16.66 3.20
C ASP A 74 -25.81 18.06 3.65
N GLY A 75 -24.55 18.34 3.42
CA GLY A 75 -24.08 19.72 3.31
C GLY A 75 -24.42 20.29 1.93
N SER A 76 -23.76 21.34 1.53
CA SER A 76 -23.85 21.90 0.19
C SER A 76 -22.55 22.60 -0.18
N SER A 77 -22.38 22.92 -1.47
CA SER A 77 -21.24 23.72 -1.90
C SER A 77 -21.19 25.05 -1.13
N GLY A 78 -20.09 25.25 -0.38
CA GLY A 78 -19.90 26.42 0.48
C GLY A 78 -20.51 26.32 1.89
N ASN A 79 -21.27 25.24 2.21
CA ASN A 79 -21.83 24.96 3.54
C ASN A 79 -21.61 23.48 3.87
N VAL A 80 -20.37 23.07 3.97
CA VAL A 80 -19.97 21.69 4.27
C VAL A 80 -20.26 21.38 5.74
N ILE A 81 -20.79 20.19 6.04
CA ILE A 81 -20.88 19.67 7.41
C ILE A 81 -19.50 19.14 7.80
N THR A 82 -18.95 19.59 8.92
CA THR A 82 -17.64 19.17 9.40
C THR A 82 -17.79 18.37 10.70
N ILE A 83 -17.27 17.15 10.71
CA ILE A 83 -17.17 16.28 11.89
C ILE A 83 -15.69 16.12 12.19
N GLN A 84 -15.24 16.61 13.35
CA GLN A 84 -13.80 16.60 13.65
C GLN A 84 -13.50 16.51 15.14
N ASN A 85 -12.27 16.13 15.48
CA ASN A 85 -11.81 16.17 16.86
C ASN A 85 -11.66 17.62 17.35
N TYR A 86 -11.90 17.85 18.63
CA TYR A 86 -11.76 19.17 19.25
C TYR A 86 -10.30 19.40 19.68
N ASN A 87 -9.69 20.50 19.24
CA ASN A 87 -8.36 20.94 19.66
C ASN A 87 -7.26 19.85 19.58
N ASN A 88 -7.33 18.97 18.59
CA ASN A 88 -6.44 17.81 18.45
C ASN A 88 -6.55 16.79 19.61
N GLU A 89 -7.62 16.80 20.35
CA GLU A 89 -7.93 15.75 21.32
C GLU A 89 -7.97 14.37 20.64
N VAL A 90 -7.54 13.33 21.34
CA VAL A 90 -7.49 11.97 20.79
C VAL A 90 -8.89 11.36 20.77
N VAL A 91 -9.46 11.25 19.59
CA VAL A 91 -10.76 10.64 19.34
C VAL A 91 -10.55 9.33 18.60
N THR A 92 -11.06 8.23 19.16
CA THR A 92 -10.93 6.90 18.53
C THR A 92 -12.29 6.29 18.30
N ILE A 93 -12.59 5.95 17.05
CA ILE A 93 -13.68 5.07 16.68
C ILE A 93 -13.12 3.65 16.71
N ASP A 94 -13.67 2.79 17.58
CA ASP A 94 -13.08 1.49 17.92
C ASP A 94 -13.99 0.35 17.47
N GLY A 95 -13.45 -0.55 16.62
CA GLY A 95 -14.14 -1.74 16.10
C GLY A 95 -14.05 -2.95 17.02
N THR A 96 -13.38 -2.82 18.17
CA THR A 96 -13.17 -3.94 19.08
C THR A 96 -14.25 -4.07 20.16
N ALA A 97 -14.30 -5.25 20.74
CA ALA A 97 -14.93 -5.53 22.01
C ALA A 97 -13.88 -5.97 23.04
N ASP A 98 -14.08 -5.60 24.31
CA ASP A 98 -13.19 -6.01 25.39
C ASP A 98 -13.46 -7.49 25.74
N ILE A 99 -12.42 -8.30 25.80
CA ILE A 99 -12.49 -9.70 26.21
C ILE A 99 -12.20 -9.75 27.71
N SER A 100 -13.22 -10.04 28.50
CA SER A 100 -13.16 -10.12 29.95
C SER A 100 -13.38 -11.55 30.44
N GLY A 101 -12.75 -11.90 31.56
CA GLY A 101 -12.89 -13.21 32.18
C GLY A 101 -11.61 -13.65 32.88
N THR A 102 -11.62 -14.89 33.40
CA THR A 102 -10.46 -15.46 34.08
C THR A 102 -9.71 -16.36 33.13
N TRP A 103 -8.50 -15.95 32.79
CA TRP A 103 -7.57 -16.75 31.98
C TRP A 103 -6.97 -17.87 32.85
N ASN A 104 -7.15 -19.11 32.42
CA ASN A 104 -6.59 -20.29 33.05
C ASN A 104 -5.38 -20.77 32.25
N THR A 105 -4.39 -21.38 32.93
CA THR A 105 -3.24 -21.95 32.23
C THR A 105 -3.68 -23.03 31.24
N TYR A 106 -3.19 -22.94 30.00
CA TYR A 106 -3.28 -24.01 29.02
C TYR A 106 -2.05 -24.90 29.16
N SER A 107 -2.21 -26.14 29.64
CA SER A 107 -1.07 -26.98 30.09
C SER A 107 -0.27 -27.58 28.94
N SER A 108 -0.81 -27.61 27.71
CA SER A 108 -0.11 -28.22 26.57
C SER A 108 1.00 -27.33 26.02
N VAL A 109 0.91 -26.02 26.20
CA VAL A 109 1.92 -25.05 25.78
C VAL A 109 2.26 -24.17 26.98
N SER A 110 3.52 -24.21 27.40
CA SER A 110 3.99 -23.44 28.56
C SER A 110 3.96 -21.95 28.28
N GLY A 111 3.36 -21.15 29.17
CA GLY A 111 3.23 -19.70 29.02
C GLY A 111 1.96 -19.29 28.25
N SER A 112 1.12 -20.23 27.87
CA SER A 112 -0.16 -19.95 27.23
C SER A 112 -1.36 -20.13 28.16
N TYR A 113 -2.47 -19.51 27.77
CA TYR A 113 -3.68 -19.44 28.59
C TYR A 113 -4.91 -19.68 27.75
N GLN A 114 -6.00 -20.03 28.42
CA GLN A 114 -7.30 -20.26 27.80
C GLN A 114 -8.41 -19.59 28.59
N LEU A 115 -9.46 -19.15 27.89
CA LEU A 115 -10.63 -18.51 28.44
C LEU A 115 -11.88 -19.11 27.80
N SER A 116 -12.92 -19.44 28.60
CA SER A 116 -14.23 -19.75 28.03
C SER A 116 -14.81 -18.48 27.40
N TYR A 117 -15.09 -18.52 26.11
CA TYR A 117 -15.58 -17.41 25.33
C TYR A 117 -16.76 -17.85 24.47
N SER A 118 -17.95 -17.58 24.97
CA SER A 118 -19.23 -17.87 24.29
C SER A 118 -19.86 -16.61 23.68
N GLY A 119 -19.02 -15.65 23.27
CA GLY A 119 -19.49 -14.42 22.65
C GLY A 119 -20.12 -14.69 21.27
N ASP A 120 -21.22 -13.98 20.98
CA ASP A 120 -21.91 -14.08 19.68
C ASP A 120 -21.11 -13.44 18.53
N ASN A 121 -19.98 -12.78 18.82
CA ASN A 121 -19.17 -12.08 17.84
C ASN A 121 -18.04 -12.97 17.36
N ASP A 122 -17.90 -13.07 16.07
CA ASP A 122 -16.72 -13.63 15.43
C ASP A 122 -15.50 -12.74 15.69
N ILE A 123 -14.36 -13.36 16.00
CA ILE A 123 -13.09 -12.69 16.23
C ILE A 123 -12.26 -12.84 14.95
N THR A 124 -11.91 -11.72 14.33
CA THR A 124 -11.03 -11.71 13.16
C THR A 124 -9.62 -11.23 13.46
N GLN A 125 -9.44 -10.41 14.51
CA GLN A 125 -8.13 -10.00 15.03
C GLN A 125 -8.20 -9.91 16.54
N LEU A 126 -7.09 -10.23 17.21
CA LEU A 126 -6.93 -10.13 18.66
C LEU A 126 -5.79 -9.19 19.02
N PHE A 127 -5.99 -8.38 20.06
CA PHE A 127 -5.02 -7.41 20.56
C PHE A 127 -4.78 -7.60 22.06
N VAL A 128 -3.52 -7.49 22.47
CA VAL A 128 -3.12 -7.44 23.87
C VAL A 128 -2.44 -6.09 24.13
N ASP A 129 -3.03 -5.26 25.01
CA ASP A 129 -2.59 -3.88 25.26
C ASP A 129 -2.50 -3.05 23.96
N ASP A 130 -3.47 -3.22 23.06
CA ASP A 130 -3.56 -2.60 21.75
C ASP A 130 -2.44 -3.01 20.76
N VAL A 131 -1.70 -4.07 21.04
CA VAL A 131 -0.71 -4.67 20.14
C VAL A 131 -1.33 -5.90 19.46
N PRO A 132 -1.21 -6.05 18.12
CA PRO A 132 -1.81 -7.17 17.41
C PRO A 132 -1.11 -8.48 17.76
N MET A 133 -1.92 -9.53 17.85
CA MET A 133 -1.45 -10.91 17.97
C MET A 133 -1.59 -11.61 16.62
N VAL A 134 -0.68 -12.51 16.32
CA VAL A 134 -0.74 -13.36 15.13
C VAL A 134 -1.75 -14.49 15.37
N ASN A 135 -2.62 -14.78 14.42
CA ASN A 135 -3.39 -16.01 14.45
C ASN A 135 -2.43 -17.20 14.38
N ALA A 136 -2.63 -18.19 15.26
CA ALA A 136 -1.74 -19.35 15.33
C ALA A 136 -1.51 -19.95 13.95
N ARG A 137 -0.24 -19.98 13.51
CA ARG A 137 0.13 -20.38 12.14
C ARG A 137 1.43 -21.21 12.11
N TRP A 138 1.56 -21.99 11.07
CA TRP A 138 2.82 -22.66 10.75
C TRP A 138 3.20 -22.40 9.27
N PRO A 139 4.44 -22.04 8.95
CA PRO A 139 5.53 -21.63 9.87
C PRO A 139 5.22 -20.33 10.60
N ASN A 140 5.90 -20.13 11.75
CA ASN A 140 5.72 -18.96 12.59
C ASN A 140 6.19 -17.66 11.94
N ALA A 141 5.46 -16.57 12.19
CA ALA A 141 5.81 -15.21 11.77
C ALA A 141 5.36 -14.18 12.82
N GLN A 142 5.99 -13.03 12.84
CA GLN A 142 5.74 -12.00 13.84
C GLN A 142 5.62 -10.61 13.20
N PHE A 143 4.84 -9.72 13.83
CA PHE A 143 4.78 -8.31 13.45
C PHE A 143 5.95 -7.49 13.99
N ASN A 144 6.52 -7.89 15.14
CA ASN A 144 7.53 -7.11 15.85
C ASN A 144 8.94 -7.17 15.24
N ASP A 145 9.17 -8.05 14.28
CA ASP A 145 10.44 -8.20 13.58
C ASP A 145 10.30 -8.13 12.06
N ASP A 146 9.10 -7.78 11.58
CA ASP A 146 8.70 -7.73 10.18
C ASP A 146 8.75 -9.09 9.44
N SER A 147 8.98 -10.20 10.15
CA SER A 147 9.04 -11.53 9.54
C SER A 147 7.72 -11.93 8.86
N ILE A 148 6.61 -11.34 9.27
CA ILE A 148 5.29 -11.51 8.62
C ILE A 148 5.32 -11.10 7.13
N PHE A 149 6.25 -10.24 6.72
CA PHE A 149 6.48 -9.82 5.33
C PHE A 149 7.62 -10.57 4.64
N SER A 150 8.06 -11.71 5.16
CA SER A 150 9.18 -12.47 4.60
C SER A 150 8.78 -13.88 4.17
N HIS A 151 9.17 -14.28 2.97
CA HIS A 151 9.04 -15.67 2.53
C HIS A 151 9.82 -16.66 3.40
N SER A 152 10.80 -16.22 4.18
CA SER A 152 11.50 -17.09 5.14
C SER A 152 10.60 -17.64 6.27
N THR A 153 9.37 -17.11 6.38
CA THR A 153 8.34 -17.59 7.32
C THR A 153 7.16 -18.26 6.60
N TRP A 154 7.39 -18.69 5.38
CA TRP A 154 6.48 -19.50 4.58
C TRP A 154 7.14 -20.83 4.29
N ALA A 155 6.41 -21.95 4.36
CA ALA A 155 6.89 -23.22 3.87
C ALA A 155 7.09 -23.13 2.36
N GLN A 156 8.16 -23.72 1.86
CA GLN A 156 8.47 -23.74 0.44
C GLN A 156 8.04 -25.08 -0.17
N GLY A 157 7.53 -25.06 -1.39
CA GLY A 157 7.16 -26.24 -2.13
C GLY A 157 8.13 -26.56 -3.26
N ASP A 158 8.17 -27.82 -3.69
CA ASP A 158 8.87 -28.27 -4.88
C ASP A 158 7.94 -28.14 -6.10
N GLU A 159 8.28 -27.22 -7.02
CA GLU A 159 7.49 -26.96 -8.22
C GLU A 159 7.41 -28.19 -9.14
N ASP A 160 8.50 -28.96 -9.27
CA ASP A 160 8.60 -30.11 -10.20
C ASP A 160 7.75 -31.33 -9.74
N ASN A 161 7.49 -31.44 -8.44
CA ASN A 161 6.74 -32.55 -7.83
C ASN A 161 5.31 -32.14 -7.39
N SER A 162 4.87 -30.94 -7.71
CA SER A 162 3.57 -30.41 -7.32
C SER A 162 2.60 -30.39 -8.52
N SER A 163 1.31 -30.41 -8.23
CA SER A 163 0.23 -30.24 -9.21
C SER A 163 -0.98 -29.60 -8.56
N ASN A 164 -1.93 -29.08 -9.35
CA ASN A 164 -3.18 -28.54 -8.82
C ASN A 164 -3.92 -29.60 -7.97
N GLY A 165 -4.10 -29.31 -6.69
CA GLY A 165 -4.72 -30.19 -5.71
C GLY A 165 -3.75 -31.09 -4.92
N SER A 166 -2.45 -31.10 -5.27
CA SER A 166 -1.42 -31.86 -4.53
C SER A 166 -0.09 -31.14 -4.59
N LEU A 167 0.38 -30.65 -3.49
CA LEU A 167 1.59 -29.85 -3.38
C LEU A 167 2.58 -30.55 -2.45
N THR A 168 3.86 -30.34 -2.65
CA THR A 168 4.92 -30.80 -1.75
C THR A 168 5.39 -29.69 -0.82
N ILE A 169 5.95 -30.06 0.32
CA ILE A 169 6.68 -29.16 1.22
C ILE A 169 8.13 -29.64 1.23
N ASP A 170 9.06 -28.75 0.94
CA ASP A 170 10.49 -29.01 1.01
C ASP A 170 10.93 -29.03 2.49
N GLU A 171 11.18 -30.22 3.02
CA GLU A 171 11.58 -30.40 4.43
C GLU A 171 12.97 -29.83 4.73
N ASP A 172 13.81 -29.65 3.75
CA ASP A 172 15.14 -29.05 3.94
C ASP A 172 15.01 -27.54 4.31
N GLU A 173 13.92 -26.89 3.88
CA GLU A 173 13.64 -25.49 4.19
C GLU A 173 12.71 -25.35 5.40
N HIS A 174 11.58 -26.11 5.45
CA HIS A 174 10.60 -26.05 6.53
C HIS A 174 10.00 -27.45 6.81
N ASP A 175 10.48 -28.11 7.84
CA ASP A 175 9.97 -29.41 8.27
C ASP A 175 8.79 -29.24 9.25
N PRO A 176 7.55 -29.65 8.90
CA PRO A 176 6.43 -29.66 9.84
C PRO A 176 6.61 -30.65 10.99
N GLY A 177 7.55 -31.61 10.89
CA GLY A 177 7.84 -32.60 11.93
C GLY A 177 6.64 -33.48 12.24
N SER A 178 6.10 -33.34 13.43
CA SER A 178 4.92 -34.11 13.86
C SER A 178 3.60 -33.32 13.71
N LEU A 179 3.62 -32.09 13.16
CA LEU A 179 2.42 -31.33 12.93
C LEU A 179 1.62 -31.98 11.79
N ASP A 180 0.34 -32.08 12.01
CA ASP A 180 -0.61 -32.54 11.00
C ASP A 180 -1.31 -31.33 10.35
N LEU A 181 -1.10 -31.16 9.05
CA LEU A 181 -1.65 -30.05 8.27
C LEU A 181 -3.02 -30.35 7.65
N ASP A 182 -3.53 -31.60 7.77
CA ASP A 182 -4.87 -31.94 7.31
C ASP A 182 -5.94 -31.13 8.08
N GLU A 183 -7.04 -30.83 7.45
CA GLU A 183 -8.12 -30.00 8.02
C GLU A 183 -7.69 -28.57 8.47
N SER A 184 -6.50 -28.11 8.06
CA SER A 184 -6.07 -26.72 8.26
C SER A 184 -6.56 -25.81 7.14
N ILE A 185 -6.35 -24.51 7.32
CA ILE A 185 -6.56 -23.50 6.27
C ILE A 185 -5.19 -23.21 5.65
N GLY A 186 -5.02 -23.54 4.37
CA GLY A 186 -3.82 -23.24 3.61
C GLY A 186 -3.90 -21.91 2.90
N ILE A 187 -2.92 -21.06 3.08
CA ILE A 187 -2.70 -19.84 2.31
C ILE A 187 -1.60 -20.13 1.31
N LEU A 188 -2.00 -20.31 0.03
CA LEU A 188 -1.17 -20.91 -1.00
C LEU A 188 -0.79 -19.87 -2.06
N ASN A 189 0.45 -19.42 -2.03
CA ASN A 189 1.05 -18.58 -3.05
C ASN A 189 1.67 -19.46 -4.15
N ILE A 190 0.83 -19.94 -5.05
CA ILE A 190 1.17 -20.90 -6.12
C ILE A 190 0.85 -20.34 -7.52
N GLY A 191 0.92 -19.05 -7.66
CA GLY A 191 0.66 -18.33 -8.90
C GLY A 191 1.58 -17.14 -9.08
N SER A 192 1.52 -16.48 -10.24
CA SER A 192 2.39 -15.35 -10.51
C SER A 192 2.03 -14.10 -9.72
N PHE A 193 0.75 -13.89 -9.45
CA PHE A 193 0.22 -12.64 -8.89
C PHE A 193 -1.00 -12.86 -8.00
N ARG A 194 -1.18 -14.08 -7.50
CA ARG A 194 -2.36 -14.47 -6.74
C ARG A 194 -2.05 -15.53 -5.71
N THR A 195 -2.65 -15.39 -4.55
CA THR A 195 -2.65 -16.36 -3.45
C THR A 195 -4.07 -16.86 -3.24
N TRP A 196 -4.24 -18.10 -2.83
CA TRP A 196 -5.53 -18.71 -2.55
C TRP A 196 -5.60 -19.15 -1.10
N THR A 197 -6.77 -18.99 -0.52
CA THR A 197 -7.12 -19.54 0.78
C THR A 197 -7.99 -20.77 0.54
N VAL A 198 -7.55 -21.94 1.00
CA VAL A 198 -8.23 -23.22 0.77
C VAL A 198 -8.26 -24.08 2.03
N ALA A 199 -9.25 -24.96 2.15
CA ALA A 199 -9.26 -25.99 3.15
C ALA A 199 -8.34 -27.14 2.72
N MET A 200 -7.42 -27.53 3.57
CA MET A 200 -6.57 -28.70 3.34
C MET A 200 -7.37 -29.97 3.57
N THR A 201 -7.20 -30.97 2.70
CA THR A 201 -7.96 -32.23 2.69
C THR A 201 -7.09 -33.45 2.93
N GLY A 202 -5.81 -33.26 3.18
CA GLY A 202 -4.90 -34.33 3.52
C GLY A 202 -3.47 -33.84 3.70
N HIS A 203 -2.74 -34.60 4.53
CA HIS A 203 -1.32 -34.44 4.75
C HIS A 203 -0.68 -35.83 4.83
N THR A 204 0.28 -36.12 3.97
CA THR A 204 1.05 -37.33 3.97
C THR A 204 2.49 -37.03 4.37
N GLN A 205 2.88 -37.46 5.54
CA GLN A 205 4.24 -37.31 6.00
C GLN A 205 5.11 -38.41 5.38
N ASN A 206 6.18 -38.03 4.72
CA ASN A 206 7.13 -38.87 4.05
C ASN A 206 8.50 -38.70 4.69
N SER A 207 8.89 -39.55 5.62
CA SER A 207 10.22 -39.49 6.23
C SER A 207 11.05 -40.75 5.85
N PRO A 208 12.22 -40.60 5.16
CA PRO A 208 12.74 -39.34 4.60
C PRO A 208 12.08 -38.96 3.27
N GLY A 209 11.91 -37.66 3.04
CA GLY A 209 11.43 -37.07 1.79
C GLY A 209 10.33 -36.03 2.04
N ASP A 210 10.07 -35.19 1.06
CA ASP A 210 9.14 -34.08 1.14
C ASP A 210 7.72 -34.54 1.49
N ASP A 211 7.10 -33.85 2.41
CA ASP A 211 5.70 -34.06 2.75
C ASP A 211 4.77 -33.69 1.61
N VAL A 212 3.63 -34.36 1.51
CA VAL A 212 2.61 -34.06 0.50
C VAL A 212 1.35 -33.56 1.18
N ILE A 213 0.89 -32.37 0.77
CA ILE A 213 -0.35 -31.76 1.20
C ILE A 213 -1.36 -31.74 0.06
N THR A 214 -2.64 -31.90 0.39
CA THR A 214 -3.70 -31.89 -0.63
C THR A 214 -4.82 -30.94 -0.28
N TYR A 215 -5.46 -30.40 -1.32
CA TYR A 215 -6.68 -29.60 -1.25
C TYR A 215 -7.59 -29.99 -2.43
N ASN A 216 -8.85 -29.53 -2.41
CA ASN A 216 -9.75 -29.83 -3.50
C ASN A 216 -9.32 -29.04 -4.76
N SER A 217 -8.88 -29.75 -5.80
CA SER A 217 -8.40 -29.14 -7.04
C SER A 217 -9.43 -28.29 -7.79
N SER A 218 -10.73 -28.36 -7.44
CA SER A 218 -11.75 -27.47 -7.99
C SER A 218 -11.74 -26.07 -7.39
N ASP A 219 -11.08 -25.87 -6.24
CA ASP A 219 -11.01 -24.56 -5.56
C ASP A 219 -10.10 -23.59 -6.33
N ILE A 220 -9.16 -24.14 -7.09
CA ILE A 220 -8.27 -23.37 -7.96
C ILE A 220 -8.40 -23.88 -9.40
N SER A 221 -8.80 -23.02 -10.33
CA SER A 221 -8.93 -23.43 -11.71
C SER A 221 -7.57 -23.77 -12.34
N ASN A 222 -7.51 -24.82 -13.17
CA ASN A 222 -6.28 -25.24 -13.86
C ASN A 222 -5.65 -24.13 -14.72
N SER A 223 -6.43 -23.16 -15.17
CA SER A 223 -5.91 -22.01 -15.92
C SER A 223 -5.20 -20.98 -15.05
N GLN A 224 -5.52 -20.96 -13.77
CA GLN A 224 -4.94 -20.01 -12.79
C GLN A 224 -3.79 -20.62 -12.01
N TYR A 225 -3.81 -21.91 -11.77
CA TYR A 225 -2.68 -22.63 -11.18
C TYR A 225 -1.42 -22.42 -12.04
N LYS A 226 -0.33 -22.08 -11.40
CA LYS A 226 0.99 -21.98 -12.02
C LYS A 226 1.96 -22.85 -11.23
N ASP A 227 2.77 -23.55 -11.97
CA ASP A 227 3.83 -24.38 -11.42
C ASP A 227 5.06 -23.51 -11.12
N LYS A 228 4.93 -22.60 -10.20
CA LYS A 228 6.00 -21.69 -9.75
C LYS A 228 5.60 -20.90 -8.51
N HIS A 229 6.61 -20.43 -7.79
CA HIS A 229 6.44 -19.59 -6.59
C HIS A 229 5.64 -20.29 -5.49
N HIS A 230 6.01 -21.51 -5.19
CA HIS A 230 5.35 -22.34 -4.22
C HIS A 230 5.76 -21.96 -2.79
N TYR A 231 4.98 -21.04 -2.19
CA TYR A 231 5.11 -20.64 -0.79
C TYR A 231 3.78 -20.82 -0.08
N TYR A 232 3.82 -21.39 1.14
CA TYR A 232 2.63 -21.73 1.91
C TYR A 232 2.76 -21.34 3.36
N PHE A 233 1.64 -20.96 3.98
CA PHE A 233 1.51 -21.05 5.44
C PHE A 233 0.12 -21.58 5.79
N PHE A 234 -0.03 -22.08 7.01
CA PHE A 234 -1.22 -22.76 7.45
C PHE A 234 -1.72 -22.18 8.76
N GLU A 235 -3.04 -22.08 8.90
CA GLU A 235 -3.77 -21.56 10.06
C GLU A 235 -4.91 -22.52 10.44
N GLY A 236 -5.71 -22.14 11.45
CA GLY A 236 -6.96 -22.82 11.77
C GLY A 236 -6.84 -24.04 12.68
N LYS A 237 -5.66 -24.31 13.27
CA LYS A 237 -5.44 -25.42 14.23
C LYS A 237 -4.81 -24.91 15.51
N LEU A 238 -5.33 -25.37 16.65
CA LEU A 238 -4.72 -25.08 17.96
C LEU A 238 -3.27 -25.59 18.07
N ALA A 239 -2.93 -26.65 17.36
CA ALA A 239 -1.59 -27.22 17.35
C ALA A 239 -0.50 -26.28 16.78
N PHE A 240 -0.91 -25.25 16.03
CA PHE A 240 0.00 -24.23 15.50
C PHE A 240 0.31 -23.13 16.51
N MET A 241 -0.40 -23.07 17.65
CA MET A 241 -0.10 -22.11 18.72
C MET A 241 1.07 -22.65 19.57
N ASP A 242 2.30 -22.41 19.12
CA ASP A 242 3.51 -22.93 19.74
C ASP A 242 4.56 -21.86 20.11
N THR A 243 4.34 -20.61 19.69
CA THR A 243 5.21 -19.47 20.02
C THR A 243 4.41 -18.31 20.64
N ASN A 244 5.11 -17.40 21.32
CA ASN A 244 4.46 -16.22 21.89
C ASN A 244 3.93 -15.26 20.79
N ASN A 245 3.01 -14.37 21.16
CA ASN A 245 2.24 -13.49 20.29
C ASN A 245 1.22 -14.22 19.40
N GLU A 246 0.86 -15.43 19.73
CA GLU A 246 -0.17 -16.18 18.98
C GLU A 246 -1.46 -16.33 19.77
N TRP A 247 -2.55 -16.47 19.02
CA TRP A 247 -3.88 -16.77 19.54
C TRP A 247 -4.63 -17.73 18.63
N PHE A 248 -5.62 -18.43 19.23
CA PHE A 248 -6.51 -19.33 18.49
C PHE A 248 -7.90 -19.31 19.12
N HIS A 249 -8.96 -19.25 18.31
CA HIS A 249 -10.34 -19.33 18.76
C HIS A 249 -10.97 -20.65 18.32
N ASP A 250 -11.17 -21.55 19.29
CA ASP A 250 -11.94 -22.77 19.09
C ASP A 250 -13.43 -22.48 19.23
N LYS A 251 -14.07 -22.19 18.09
CA LYS A 251 -15.50 -21.87 18.02
C LYS A 251 -16.39 -23.07 18.36
N THR A 252 -15.89 -24.28 18.19
CA THR A 252 -16.65 -25.52 18.49
C THR A 252 -16.81 -25.73 19.98
N ASN A 253 -15.79 -25.39 20.75
CA ASN A 253 -15.76 -25.57 22.19
C ASN A 253 -15.94 -24.29 23.00
N ASP A 254 -16.13 -23.13 22.33
CA ASP A 254 -16.24 -21.80 22.93
C ASP A 254 -15.02 -21.47 23.81
N ILE A 255 -13.82 -21.70 23.28
CA ILE A 255 -12.56 -21.46 24.00
C ILE A 255 -11.67 -20.55 23.17
N LEU A 256 -11.23 -19.46 23.78
CA LEU A 256 -10.19 -18.58 23.25
C LEU A 256 -8.85 -18.92 23.90
N TYR A 257 -7.84 -19.21 23.10
CA TYR A 257 -6.47 -19.50 23.51
C TYR A 257 -5.56 -18.31 23.19
N LEU A 258 -4.62 -18.04 24.07
CA LEU A 258 -3.70 -16.92 23.96
C LEU A 258 -2.32 -17.31 24.49
N TYR A 259 -1.28 -17.03 23.73
CA TYR A 259 0.10 -17.09 24.18
C TYR A 259 0.67 -15.64 24.18
N PRO A 260 0.58 -14.91 25.32
CA PRO A 260 1.05 -13.54 25.41
C PRO A 260 2.54 -13.42 25.09
N ASP A 261 2.95 -12.25 24.64
CA ASP A 261 4.33 -11.91 24.30
C ASP A 261 5.34 -12.12 25.44
N ASP A 262 4.90 -12.01 26.69
CA ASP A 262 5.71 -12.21 27.90
C ASP A 262 5.45 -13.57 28.60
N GLY A 263 4.52 -14.38 28.10
CA GLY A 263 4.13 -15.67 28.71
C GLY A 263 3.48 -15.56 30.09
N LEU A 264 3.01 -14.36 30.48
CA LEU A 264 2.40 -14.11 31.78
C LEU A 264 0.87 -14.10 31.69
N ASN A 265 0.22 -14.57 32.76
CA ASN A 265 -1.25 -14.65 32.80
C ASN A 265 -1.90 -13.26 32.71
N PRO A 266 -2.70 -12.98 31.69
CA PRO A 266 -3.36 -11.69 31.51
C PRO A 266 -4.22 -11.27 32.71
N SER A 267 -4.88 -12.24 33.40
CA SER A 267 -5.70 -11.94 34.57
C SER A 267 -4.91 -11.42 35.78
N THR A 268 -3.62 -11.73 35.86
CA THR A 268 -2.76 -11.33 36.98
C THR A 268 -1.89 -10.12 36.67
N THR A 269 -1.72 -9.81 35.40
CA THR A 269 -0.87 -8.71 34.93
C THR A 269 -1.67 -7.43 34.60
N GLY A 270 -3.01 -7.51 34.67
CA GLY A 270 -3.89 -6.38 34.34
C GLY A 270 -3.85 -5.96 32.88
N ARG A 271 -3.52 -6.88 31.97
CA ARG A 271 -3.50 -6.63 30.53
C ARG A 271 -4.91 -6.49 29.98
N THR A 272 -5.08 -5.61 29.01
CA THR A 272 -6.32 -5.48 28.26
C THR A 272 -6.28 -6.41 27.05
N ILE A 273 -7.34 -7.22 26.92
CA ILE A 273 -7.51 -8.08 25.74
C ILE A 273 -8.71 -7.56 24.96
N LYS A 274 -8.52 -7.32 23.68
CA LYS A 274 -9.57 -6.82 22.78
C LYS A 274 -9.65 -7.67 21.52
N ALA A 275 -10.84 -7.86 21.00
CA ALA A 275 -11.07 -8.56 19.75
C ALA A 275 -11.76 -7.65 18.74
N LYS A 276 -11.34 -7.66 17.49
CA LYS A 276 -12.06 -7.00 16.40
C LYS A 276 -13.36 -7.78 16.16
N THR A 277 -14.49 -7.06 16.20
CA THR A 277 -15.84 -7.62 16.04
C THR A 277 -16.70 -6.78 15.09
N THR A 278 -16.19 -5.68 14.59
CA THR A 278 -16.95 -4.77 13.70
C THR A 278 -16.05 -4.15 12.66
N ASP A 279 -16.29 -4.49 11.40
CA ASP A 279 -15.48 -4.02 10.28
C ASP A 279 -15.75 -2.57 9.93
N TYR A 280 -17.02 -2.17 9.84
CA TYR A 280 -17.44 -0.82 9.49
C TYR A 280 -18.17 -0.13 10.63
N ARG A 281 -17.51 0.80 11.29
CA ARG A 281 -18.15 1.68 12.27
C ARG A 281 -18.76 2.93 11.67
N VAL A 282 -18.30 3.34 10.48
CA VAL A 282 -18.81 4.53 9.80
C VAL A 282 -19.19 4.17 8.37
N THR A 283 -20.42 4.54 7.99
CA THR A 283 -20.90 4.42 6.61
C THR A 283 -21.50 5.76 6.17
N PHE A 284 -20.97 6.33 5.09
CA PHE A 284 -21.65 7.39 4.36
C PHE A 284 -22.63 6.73 3.39
N SER A 285 -23.91 7.13 3.44
CA SER A 285 -24.97 6.50 2.63
C SER A 285 -25.84 7.58 1.98
N GLY A 286 -25.56 7.89 0.74
CA GLY A 286 -26.22 8.96 0.02
C GLY A 286 -25.93 10.36 0.58
N ALA A 287 -24.80 10.53 1.26
CA ALA A 287 -24.41 11.78 1.94
C ALA A 287 -23.53 12.64 1.03
N ASN A 288 -23.68 13.96 1.10
CA ASN A 288 -22.93 14.86 0.26
C ASN A 288 -22.32 16.05 1.03
N TYR A 289 -21.17 16.53 0.58
CA TYR A 289 -20.49 17.70 1.16
C TYR A 289 -20.23 17.56 2.66
N ILE A 290 -19.52 16.51 3.06
CA ILE A 290 -19.16 16.26 4.45
C ILE A 290 -17.64 16.12 4.57
N THR A 291 -17.07 16.72 5.60
CA THR A 291 -15.68 16.52 5.99
C THR A 291 -15.62 15.75 7.30
N LEU A 292 -14.91 14.62 7.31
CA LEU A 292 -14.52 13.88 8.51
C LEU A 292 -13.04 14.10 8.75
N LYS A 293 -12.66 14.64 9.93
CA LYS A 293 -11.28 15.09 10.13
C LYS A 293 -10.70 14.74 11.50
N GLY A 294 -9.43 14.31 11.52
CA GLY A 294 -8.63 14.17 12.73
C GLY A 294 -9.09 13.04 13.66
N ILE A 295 -9.63 11.96 13.13
CA ILE A 295 -10.22 10.83 13.85
C ILE A 295 -9.36 9.58 13.65
N ASN A 296 -9.12 8.85 14.74
CA ASN A 296 -8.49 7.54 14.69
C ASN A 296 -9.55 6.45 14.55
N PHE A 297 -9.29 5.50 13.67
CA PHE A 297 -10.03 4.25 13.52
C PHE A 297 -9.14 3.12 14.03
N PHE A 298 -9.58 2.37 15.01
CA PHE A 298 -8.84 1.24 15.55
C PHE A 298 -9.59 -0.06 15.30
N ALA A 299 -8.96 -1.01 14.59
CA ALA A 299 -9.54 -2.29 14.21
C ALA A 299 -10.90 -2.16 13.49
N THR A 300 -11.08 -1.10 12.73
CA THR A 300 -12.31 -0.82 11.96
C THR A 300 -11.99 0.15 10.84
N THR A 301 -12.89 0.26 9.88
CA THR A 301 -12.77 1.20 8.77
C THR A 301 -14.11 1.87 8.46
N LEU A 302 -14.17 2.55 7.32
CA LEU A 302 -15.38 3.21 6.83
C LEU A 302 -15.67 2.82 5.38
N LYS A 303 -16.90 3.09 4.94
CA LYS A 303 -17.27 3.01 3.52
C LYS A 303 -18.10 4.22 3.08
N ILE A 304 -17.92 4.59 1.82
CA ILE A 304 -18.65 5.65 1.15
C ILE A 304 -19.53 4.98 0.09
N THR A 305 -20.83 4.95 0.31
CA THR A 305 -21.78 4.22 -0.52
C THR A 305 -22.90 5.11 -1.01
N GLY A 306 -23.36 4.86 -2.23
CA GLY A 306 -24.46 5.56 -2.83
C GLY A 306 -25.31 4.66 -3.72
N THR A 307 -26.36 5.23 -4.27
CA THR A 307 -27.13 4.63 -5.36
C THR A 307 -27.16 5.59 -6.54
N ASN A 308 -27.57 5.13 -7.71
CA ASN A 308 -27.71 5.99 -8.89
C ASN A 308 -28.66 7.20 -8.65
N GLY A 309 -29.59 7.10 -7.69
CA GLY A 309 -30.51 8.19 -7.33
C GLY A 309 -30.07 9.04 -6.13
N THR A 310 -29.20 8.51 -5.29
CA THR A 310 -28.65 9.15 -4.09
C THR A 310 -27.18 8.84 -3.94
N PRO A 311 -26.30 9.48 -4.74
CA PRO A 311 -24.85 9.26 -4.67
C PRO A 311 -24.26 9.86 -3.39
N SER A 312 -23.08 9.38 -2.99
CA SER A 312 -22.27 9.99 -1.93
C SER A 312 -21.09 10.72 -2.56
N ASN A 313 -21.20 12.05 -2.67
CA ASN A 313 -20.22 12.87 -3.38
C ASN A 313 -19.66 13.98 -2.48
N TYR A 314 -18.45 14.44 -2.83
CA TYR A 314 -17.80 15.54 -2.12
C TYR A 314 -17.60 15.25 -0.63
N ILE A 315 -17.32 13.99 -0.32
CA ILE A 315 -16.90 13.56 1.01
C ILE A 315 -15.38 13.76 1.10
N SER A 316 -14.93 14.42 2.16
CA SER A 316 -13.51 14.59 2.46
C SER A 316 -13.14 13.88 3.75
N ILE A 317 -12.23 12.91 3.67
CA ILE A 317 -11.63 12.22 4.80
C ILE A 317 -10.23 12.81 4.99
N GLU A 318 -10.01 13.52 6.09
CA GLU A 318 -8.79 14.32 6.28
C GLU A 318 -8.09 14.03 7.61
N GLU A 319 -6.77 13.90 7.59
CA GLU A 319 -5.96 13.77 8.80
C GLU A 319 -6.44 12.64 9.74
N CYS A 320 -7.08 11.60 9.17
CA CYS A 320 -7.55 10.42 9.88
C CYS A 320 -6.48 9.33 9.88
N ASN A 321 -6.47 8.52 10.94
CA ASN A 321 -5.54 7.40 11.04
C ASN A 321 -6.34 6.09 11.11
N PHE A 322 -6.00 5.13 10.26
CA PHE A 322 -6.62 3.81 10.20
C PHE A 322 -5.59 2.77 10.67
N TYR A 323 -5.77 2.26 11.88
CA TYR A 323 -4.92 1.25 12.49
C TYR A 323 -5.63 -0.10 12.44
N TYR A 324 -5.02 -1.12 11.81
CA TYR A 324 -5.59 -2.45 11.64
C TYR A 324 -6.98 -2.42 10.97
N PRO A 325 -7.14 -1.67 9.86
CA PRO A 325 -8.47 -1.37 9.33
C PRO A 325 -9.17 -2.60 8.75
N THR A 326 -8.41 -3.54 8.19
CA THR A 326 -8.96 -4.72 7.52
C THR A 326 -8.55 -6.01 8.22
N ALA A 327 -9.39 -7.03 8.10
CA ALA A 327 -9.11 -8.38 8.56
C ALA A 327 -9.78 -9.38 7.61
N SER A 328 -9.13 -10.53 7.41
CA SER A 328 -9.70 -11.64 6.67
C SER A 328 -10.69 -12.43 7.52
N GLU A 329 -11.71 -12.98 6.88
CA GLU A 329 -12.64 -13.92 7.49
C GLU A 329 -12.15 -15.38 7.42
N ARG A 330 -10.97 -15.65 6.86
CA ARG A 330 -10.49 -17.03 6.70
C ARG A 330 -10.36 -17.78 8.03
N MET A 331 -9.95 -17.10 9.10
CA MET A 331 -9.88 -17.70 10.43
C MET A 331 -11.25 -18.08 11.01
N LEU A 332 -12.34 -17.62 10.40
CA LEU A 332 -13.69 -18.06 10.70
C LEU A 332 -14.08 -19.32 9.91
N GLY A 333 -13.13 -19.89 9.13
CA GLY A 333 -13.34 -21.02 8.25
C GLY A 333 -13.89 -20.66 6.86
N THR A 334 -13.91 -19.38 6.51
CA THR A 334 -14.29 -18.94 5.15
C THR A 334 -13.08 -19.06 4.24
N THR A 335 -13.16 -19.90 3.23
CA THR A 335 -12.04 -20.24 2.34
C THR A 335 -12.22 -19.80 0.90
N ASP A 336 -13.29 -19.13 0.57
CA ASP A 336 -13.53 -18.64 -0.78
C ASP A 336 -12.91 -17.24 -0.98
N GLY A 337 -11.71 -17.03 -0.79
CA GLY A 337 -10.89 -15.86 -0.88
C GLY A 337 -11.34 -14.64 -1.72
N VAL A 338 -12.58 -14.60 -2.20
CA VAL A 338 -13.12 -13.53 -3.03
C VAL A 338 -14.18 -12.77 -2.25
N GLY A 339 -13.86 -11.52 -1.86
CA GLY A 339 -14.85 -10.62 -1.28
C GLY A 339 -15.06 -10.74 0.23
N THR A 340 -14.23 -11.50 0.92
CA THR A 340 -14.28 -11.64 2.39
C THR A 340 -13.56 -10.53 3.12
N LEU A 341 -12.83 -9.69 2.42
CA LEU A 341 -12.06 -8.61 3.01
C LEU A 341 -12.87 -7.32 3.08
N ASN A 342 -13.03 -6.80 4.29
CA ASN A 342 -13.70 -5.54 4.55
C ASN A 342 -12.68 -4.38 4.49
N VAL A 343 -12.69 -3.62 3.42
CA VAL A 343 -11.73 -2.56 3.09
C VAL A 343 -12.40 -1.18 3.10
N LEU A 344 -11.65 -0.10 3.30
CA LEU A 344 -12.17 1.23 3.01
C LEU A 344 -12.57 1.30 1.53
N GLU A 345 -13.86 1.44 1.26
CA GLU A 345 -14.40 1.43 -0.09
C GLU A 345 -15.10 2.76 -0.44
N ILE A 346 -14.81 3.27 -1.64
CA ILE A 346 -15.61 4.26 -2.35
C ILE A 346 -16.35 3.51 -3.46
N ASP A 347 -17.66 3.36 -3.35
CA ASP A 347 -18.44 2.54 -4.27
C ASP A 347 -18.62 3.19 -5.66
N ALA A 348 -19.20 2.44 -6.60
CA ALA A 348 -19.32 2.86 -7.98
C ALA A 348 -20.31 4.04 -8.22
N ASN A 349 -21.10 4.42 -7.23
CA ASN A 349 -22.01 5.57 -7.27
C ASN A 349 -21.52 6.75 -6.44
N SER A 350 -20.23 6.75 -6.07
CA SER A 350 -19.66 7.76 -5.18
C SER A 350 -18.47 8.44 -5.86
N HIS A 351 -18.61 9.76 -6.11
CA HIS A 351 -17.72 10.50 -6.98
C HIS A 351 -17.22 11.78 -6.32
N TYR A 352 -16.10 12.33 -6.82
CA TYR A 352 -15.54 13.59 -6.32
C TYR A 352 -15.19 13.57 -4.84
N ASN A 353 -14.85 12.42 -4.30
CA ASN A 353 -14.45 12.27 -2.90
C ASN A 353 -12.94 12.44 -2.75
N THR A 354 -12.51 12.86 -1.58
CA THR A 354 -11.10 13.10 -1.29
C THR A 354 -10.69 12.33 -0.04
N ILE A 355 -9.56 11.61 -0.10
CA ILE A 355 -8.89 11.03 1.05
C ILE A 355 -7.51 11.67 1.10
N LYS A 356 -7.24 12.45 2.14
CA LYS A 356 -5.97 13.19 2.22
C LYS A 356 -5.38 13.25 3.63
N LYS A 357 -4.04 13.23 3.69
CA LYS A 357 -3.26 13.29 4.92
C LYS A 357 -3.68 12.23 5.93
N CYS A 358 -4.07 11.06 5.43
CA CYS A 358 -4.44 9.93 6.25
C CYS A 358 -3.30 8.92 6.36
N LEU A 359 -3.25 8.24 7.51
CA LEU A 359 -2.38 7.08 7.73
C LEU A 359 -3.22 5.80 7.59
N PHE A 360 -2.72 4.85 6.82
CA PHE A 360 -3.19 3.47 6.77
C PHE A 360 -2.07 2.57 7.28
N GLU A 361 -2.28 1.90 8.39
CA GLU A 361 -1.24 1.13 9.07
C GLU A 361 -1.74 -0.27 9.44
N ASN A 362 -0.95 -1.28 9.13
CA ASN A 362 -1.20 -2.68 9.47
C ASN A 362 -2.54 -3.20 8.92
N SER A 363 -2.73 -3.10 7.61
CA SER A 363 -3.88 -3.68 6.91
C SER A 363 -3.56 -5.11 6.47
N GLU A 364 -4.43 -6.05 6.78
CA GLU A 364 -4.23 -7.45 6.40
C GLU A 364 -4.29 -7.68 4.89
N GLY A 365 -5.16 -6.98 4.22
CA GLY A 365 -5.28 -6.96 2.76
C GLY A 365 -5.29 -5.53 2.23
N GLU A 366 -5.97 -5.29 1.12
CA GLU A 366 -6.07 -3.97 0.49
C GLU A 366 -6.33 -2.84 1.50
N ALA A 367 -5.61 -1.74 1.33
CA ALA A 367 -5.87 -0.56 2.17
C ALA A 367 -7.08 0.24 1.67
N LEU A 368 -7.31 0.28 0.36
CA LEU A 368 -8.30 1.15 -0.27
C LEU A 368 -8.83 0.56 -1.58
N ARG A 369 -10.15 0.60 -1.74
CA ARG A 369 -10.86 0.19 -2.96
C ARG A 369 -11.70 1.32 -3.51
N ILE A 370 -11.46 1.70 -4.77
CA ILE A 370 -12.13 2.83 -5.43
C ILE A 370 -12.87 2.30 -6.66
N LYS A 371 -14.18 2.42 -6.67
CA LYS A 371 -15.03 2.02 -7.80
C LYS A 371 -15.69 3.20 -8.49
N GLY A 372 -15.69 4.36 -7.85
CA GLY A 372 -16.24 5.62 -8.37
C GLY A 372 -15.22 6.40 -9.20
N THR A 373 -15.65 7.54 -9.74
CA THR A 373 -14.85 8.38 -10.63
C THR A 373 -14.51 9.74 -10.00
N ASN A 374 -13.47 10.41 -10.52
CA ASN A 374 -13.07 11.75 -10.10
C ASN A 374 -12.74 11.85 -8.60
N ASN A 375 -12.23 10.78 -7.99
CA ASN A 375 -11.81 10.78 -6.59
C ASN A 375 -10.32 11.14 -6.49
N THR A 376 -9.94 11.77 -5.39
CA THR A 376 -8.57 12.20 -5.13
C THR A 376 -8.01 11.51 -3.90
N ILE A 377 -6.88 10.82 -4.06
CA ILE A 377 -6.13 10.15 -3.02
C ILE A 377 -4.80 10.88 -2.90
N GLU A 378 -4.72 11.79 -1.93
CA GLU A 378 -3.64 12.77 -1.88
C GLU A 378 -2.91 12.76 -0.54
N ASN A 379 -1.57 12.72 -0.58
CA ASN A 379 -0.73 12.99 0.57
C ASN A 379 -1.00 12.03 1.75
N ASN A 380 -1.28 10.75 1.44
CA ASN A 380 -1.54 9.70 2.43
C ASN A 380 -0.29 8.83 2.64
N TYR A 381 -0.18 8.24 3.81
CA TYR A 381 0.86 7.28 4.15
C TYR A 381 0.26 5.89 4.31
N PHE A 382 0.76 4.94 3.53
CA PHE A 382 0.38 3.52 3.58
C PHE A 382 1.58 2.72 4.06
N HIS A 383 1.40 1.96 5.14
CA HIS A 383 2.49 1.25 5.79
C HIS A 383 2.05 -0.10 6.34
N HIS A 384 2.84 -1.15 6.08
CA HIS A 384 2.52 -2.52 6.49
C HIS A 384 1.15 -2.98 5.95
N ILE A 385 1.01 -3.00 4.64
CA ILE A 385 -0.23 -3.39 3.96
C ILE A 385 -0.07 -4.76 3.31
N ASP A 386 -1.16 -5.54 3.27
CA ASP A 386 -1.23 -6.86 2.60
C ASP A 386 -0.29 -7.91 3.23
N TRP A 387 -0.22 -7.99 4.54
CA TRP A 387 0.70 -8.93 5.20
C TRP A 387 0.31 -10.42 5.08
N SER A 388 -0.92 -10.74 4.74
CA SER A 388 -1.34 -12.12 4.45
C SER A 388 -1.47 -12.42 2.96
N VAL A 389 -1.57 -11.40 2.12
CA VAL A 389 -1.82 -11.47 0.67
C VAL A 389 -2.92 -12.46 0.29
N SER A 390 -3.95 -12.53 1.12
CA SER A 390 -5.11 -13.42 0.92
C SER A 390 -6.40 -12.61 0.78
N ASP A 391 -7.46 -13.26 0.32
CA ASP A 391 -8.82 -12.72 0.25
C ASP A 391 -8.99 -11.48 -0.66
N LEU A 392 -8.12 -11.35 -1.66
CA LEU A 392 -8.17 -10.27 -2.63
C LEU A 392 -8.82 -10.73 -3.95
N GLU A 393 -9.60 -9.88 -4.56
CA GLU A 393 -10.27 -10.17 -5.83
C GLU A 393 -9.31 -9.98 -7.02
N GLY A 394 -9.05 -11.02 -7.79
CA GLY A 394 -8.26 -10.93 -9.03
C GLY A 394 -6.76 -10.70 -8.81
N LEU A 395 -6.21 -9.64 -9.39
CA LEU A 395 -4.84 -9.21 -9.16
C LEU A 395 -4.71 -8.68 -7.73
N MET A 396 -3.78 -9.21 -6.96
CA MET A 396 -3.49 -8.73 -5.61
C MET A 396 -2.93 -7.31 -5.65
N THR A 397 -3.58 -6.38 -4.94
CA THR A 397 -3.24 -4.95 -4.97
C THR A 397 -3.32 -4.32 -3.59
N THR A 398 -2.48 -3.32 -3.34
CA THR A 398 -2.55 -2.50 -2.12
C THR A 398 -3.64 -1.42 -2.23
N ILE A 399 -3.77 -0.82 -3.41
CA ILE A 399 -4.84 0.13 -3.75
C ILE A 399 -5.45 -0.31 -5.07
N TYR A 400 -6.73 -0.63 -5.04
CA TYR A 400 -7.48 -1.11 -6.20
C TYR A 400 -8.46 -0.07 -6.71
N SER A 401 -8.45 0.18 -8.02
CA SER A 401 -9.55 0.85 -8.71
C SER A 401 -10.30 -0.13 -9.61
N GLY A 402 -11.62 -0.08 -9.56
CA GLY A 402 -12.48 -0.92 -10.37
C GLY A 402 -12.38 -0.62 -11.87
N SER A 403 -12.82 -1.56 -12.70
CA SER A 403 -12.76 -1.43 -14.17
C SER A 403 -13.56 -0.27 -14.75
N ASN A 404 -14.51 0.28 -14.00
CA ASN A 404 -15.30 1.45 -14.37
C ASN A 404 -14.87 2.73 -13.63
N ALA A 405 -13.81 2.65 -12.84
CA ALA A 405 -13.24 3.82 -12.17
C ALA A 405 -12.41 4.62 -13.17
N GLU A 406 -12.71 5.91 -13.31
CA GLU A 406 -12.09 6.81 -14.28
C GLU A 406 -11.74 8.15 -13.61
N ASP A 407 -10.79 8.88 -14.17
CA ASP A 407 -10.42 10.23 -13.74
C ASP A 407 -10.00 10.32 -12.26
N ASN A 408 -9.49 9.24 -11.67
CA ASN A 408 -9.02 9.27 -10.29
C ASN A 408 -7.57 9.77 -10.22
N THR A 409 -7.27 10.55 -9.18
CA THR A 409 -5.93 11.11 -8.94
C THR A 409 -5.30 10.49 -7.71
N PHE A 410 -4.08 9.96 -7.88
CA PHE A 410 -3.23 9.43 -6.81
C PHE A 410 -1.97 10.27 -6.74
N THR A 411 -1.88 11.17 -5.78
CA THR A 411 -0.77 12.15 -5.77
C THR A 411 -0.15 12.33 -4.39
N LYS A 412 1.17 12.50 -4.35
CA LYS A 412 1.94 12.76 -3.13
C LYS A 412 1.78 11.71 -2.03
N ASN A 413 1.37 10.50 -2.36
CA ASN A 413 1.30 9.45 -1.36
C ASN A 413 2.67 8.84 -1.10
N THR A 414 2.90 8.41 0.14
CA THR A 414 4.03 7.53 0.49
C THR A 414 3.49 6.14 0.76
N ILE A 415 4.06 5.14 0.11
CA ILE A 415 3.69 3.73 0.27
C ILE A 415 4.94 2.95 0.59
N HIS A 416 4.94 2.29 1.75
CA HIS A 416 6.11 1.57 2.23
C HIS A 416 5.71 0.25 2.90
N THR A 417 6.41 -0.82 2.57
CA THR A 417 6.19 -2.19 3.08
C THR A 417 4.81 -2.72 2.75
N THR A 418 4.70 -3.36 1.60
CA THR A 418 3.47 -4.04 1.17
C THR A 418 3.74 -5.44 0.66
N GLY A 419 2.79 -6.37 0.85
CA GLY A 419 2.93 -7.76 0.42
C GLY A 419 2.43 -8.04 -0.98
N ALA A 420 1.40 -7.33 -1.44
CA ALA A 420 0.68 -7.63 -2.67
C ALA A 420 1.50 -7.47 -3.96
N SER A 421 1.11 -8.19 -4.99
CA SER A 421 1.75 -8.20 -6.32
C SER A 421 1.88 -6.81 -6.95
N ALA A 422 0.79 -6.07 -7.00
CA ALA A 422 0.78 -4.70 -7.49
C ALA A 422 0.50 -3.70 -6.36
N THR A 423 1.15 -2.54 -6.40
CA THR A 423 0.89 -1.54 -5.37
C THR A 423 -0.36 -0.72 -5.71
N VAL A 424 -0.45 -0.14 -6.89
CA VAL A 424 -1.61 0.66 -7.31
C VAL A 424 -2.10 0.19 -8.68
N LEU A 425 -3.37 -0.20 -8.75
CA LEU A 425 -4.13 -0.39 -9.97
C LEU A 425 -5.08 0.80 -10.13
N PRO A 426 -4.83 1.75 -11.03
CA PRO A 426 -5.34 3.13 -10.87
C PRO A 426 -6.73 3.39 -11.48
N GLY A 427 -7.24 2.53 -12.36
CA GLY A 427 -8.40 2.84 -13.21
C GLY A 427 -7.99 3.57 -14.51
N ARG A 428 -8.98 3.89 -15.36
CA ARG A 428 -8.77 4.61 -16.63
C ARG A 428 -8.59 6.11 -16.41
N ASP A 429 -7.97 6.77 -17.38
CA ASP A 429 -7.77 8.23 -17.40
C ASP A 429 -7.21 8.78 -16.06
N SER A 430 -6.42 7.97 -15.37
CA SER A 430 -5.97 8.27 -14.01
C SER A 430 -4.63 9.00 -14.01
N GLU A 431 -4.43 9.83 -12.98
CA GLU A 431 -3.15 10.47 -12.69
C GLU A 431 -2.47 9.75 -11.51
N PHE A 432 -1.19 9.40 -11.71
CA PHE A 432 -0.31 8.88 -10.66
C PHE A 432 0.94 9.76 -10.59
N SER A 433 0.99 10.68 -9.61
CA SER A 433 2.01 11.72 -9.61
C SER A 433 2.58 12.02 -8.22
N TYR A 434 3.86 12.36 -8.18
CA TYR A 434 4.56 12.75 -6.94
C TYR A 434 4.47 11.72 -5.81
N ASN A 435 4.27 10.43 -6.10
CA ASN A 435 4.23 9.39 -5.09
C ASN A 435 5.65 8.88 -4.79
N LYS A 436 5.93 8.58 -3.52
CA LYS A 436 7.16 7.97 -3.05
C LYS A 436 6.87 6.54 -2.60
N VAL A 437 7.49 5.56 -3.24
CA VAL A 437 7.14 4.15 -3.02
C VAL A 437 8.40 3.30 -2.87
N SER A 438 8.43 2.46 -1.83
CA SER A 438 9.57 1.56 -1.61
C SER A 438 9.15 0.30 -0.83
N ASN A 439 9.95 -0.74 -0.93
CA ASN A 439 9.79 -1.99 -0.18
C ASN A 439 8.38 -2.60 -0.39
N THR A 440 7.98 -2.78 -1.64
CA THR A 440 6.64 -3.26 -1.99
C THR A 440 6.66 -4.60 -2.70
N GLY A 441 5.54 -5.30 -2.66
CA GLY A 441 5.40 -6.60 -3.34
C GLY A 441 6.21 -7.72 -2.72
N LEU A 442 6.37 -7.70 -1.39
CA LEU A 442 7.29 -8.58 -0.67
C LEU A 442 6.87 -10.06 -0.67
N LEU A 443 5.55 -10.32 -0.75
CA LEU A 443 5.00 -11.67 -0.57
C LEU A 443 4.42 -12.25 -1.86
N GLN A 444 4.21 -11.46 -2.88
CA GLN A 444 3.68 -11.90 -4.17
C GLN A 444 4.68 -11.67 -5.28
N SER A 445 4.75 -12.58 -6.22
CA SER A 445 5.54 -12.42 -7.44
C SER A 445 4.80 -11.59 -8.49
N ASP A 446 5.48 -11.28 -9.61
CA ASP A 446 4.94 -10.45 -10.71
C ASP A 446 4.51 -9.03 -10.25
N GLY A 447 3.79 -8.30 -11.08
CA GLY A 447 3.23 -6.98 -10.75
C GLY A 447 4.19 -5.80 -10.88
N ALA A 448 3.68 -4.65 -10.48
CA ALA A 448 4.38 -3.37 -10.50
C ALA A 448 3.86 -2.43 -9.42
N VAL A 449 4.63 -1.40 -9.10
CA VAL A 449 4.15 -0.31 -8.22
C VAL A 449 2.97 0.40 -8.88
N PHE A 450 3.16 0.94 -10.08
CA PHE A 450 2.05 1.36 -10.93
C PHE A 450 1.75 0.25 -11.93
N GLN A 451 0.58 -0.37 -11.83
CA GLN A 451 0.15 -1.47 -12.69
C GLN A 451 -1.00 -1.03 -13.59
N GLY A 452 -0.71 -0.61 -14.81
CA GLY A 452 -1.70 -0.39 -15.85
C GLY A 452 -1.99 -1.69 -16.60
N THR A 453 -3.10 -2.36 -16.32
CA THR A 453 -3.58 -3.47 -17.16
C THR A 453 -4.32 -2.93 -18.38
N THR A 454 -4.69 -3.79 -19.31
CA THR A 454 -5.28 -3.40 -20.62
C THR A 454 -6.32 -2.28 -20.54
N ASN A 455 -7.24 -2.35 -19.59
CA ASN A 455 -8.32 -1.38 -19.45
C ASN A 455 -7.92 -0.10 -18.68
N PHE A 456 -6.69 0.00 -18.18
CA PHE A 456 -6.25 1.08 -17.30
C PHE A 456 -5.06 1.87 -17.84
N VAL A 457 -4.66 1.63 -19.08
CA VAL A 457 -3.56 2.36 -19.74
C VAL A 457 -4.06 3.63 -20.41
N GLU A 458 -5.25 3.57 -21.01
CA GLU A 458 -5.81 4.68 -21.78
C GLU A 458 -5.93 5.95 -20.92
N GLY A 459 -5.36 7.04 -21.42
CA GLY A 459 -5.37 8.35 -20.76
C GLY A 459 -4.55 8.45 -19.45
N SER A 460 -3.90 7.36 -19.01
CA SER A 460 -3.12 7.40 -17.77
C SER A 460 -1.91 8.33 -17.90
N ASN A 461 -1.68 9.14 -16.85
CA ASN A 461 -0.57 10.07 -16.76
C ASN A 461 0.26 9.77 -15.50
N VAL A 462 1.46 9.20 -15.70
CA VAL A 462 2.34 8.73 -14.63
C VAL A 462 3.58 9.61 -14.58
N HIS A 463 3.70 10.46 -13.56
CA HIS A 463 4.79 11.44 -13.57
C HIS A 463 5.29 11.88 -12.20
N HIS A 464 6.56 12.29 -12.14
CA HIS A 464 7.20 12.83 -10.94
C HIS A 464 7.11 11.89 -9.74
N ASN A 465 7.14 10.58 -9.98
CA ASN A 465 7.13 9.59 -8.92
C ASN A 465 8.56 9.12 -8.62
N PHE A 466 8.80 8.76 -7.36
CA PHE A 466 10.05 8.18 -6.91
C PHE A 466 9.79 6.78 -6.37
N VAL A 467 10.24 5.76 -7.08
CA VAL A 467 10.12 4.34 -6.71
C VAL A 467 11.51 3.75 -6.52
N TYR A 468 11.76 3.13 -5.39
CA TYR A 468 13.07 2.56 -5.10
C TYR A 468 12.98 1.33 -4.18
N ASP A 469 14.03 0.50 -4.19
CA ASP A 469 14.18 -0.66 -3.32
C ASP A 469 12.95 -1.59 -3.34
N THR A 470 12.58 -2.07 -4.53
CA THR A 470 11.51 -3.06 -4.69
C THR A 470 11.83 -4.04 -5.81
N GLU A 471 11.48 -5.31 -5.61
CA GLU A 471 11.63 -6.36 -6.63
C GLU A 471 10.56 -6.32 -7.73
N LYS A 472 9.77 -5.23 -7.79
CA LYS A 472 8.72 -5.03 -8.80
C LYS A 472 9.18 -4.08 -9.90
N TYR A 473 8.46 -4.09 -11.04
CA TYR A 473 8.55 -2.96 -11.95
C TYR A 473 8.08 -1.70 -11.23
N ALA A 474 8.81 -0.60 -11.39
CA ALA A 474 8.36 0.67 -10.85
C ALA A 474 7.08 1.14 -11.56
N TYR A 475 7.08 1.07 -12.89
CA TYR A 475 5.99 1.53 -13.74
C TYR A 475 5.76 0.51 -14.84
N ARG A 476 4.52 0.06 -14.99
CA ARG A 476 4.21 -0.98 -15.97
C ARG A 476 2.88 -0.72 -16.68
N TYR A 477 2.94 -0.62 -18.00
CA TYR A 477 1.79 -0.81 -18.87
C TYR A 477 1.78 -2.26 -19.33
N ASP A 478 0.81 -3.02 -18.87
CA ASP A 478 0.66 -4.45 -19.16
C ASP A 478 -0.62 -4.69 -19.98
N ALA A 479 -0.68 -4.03 -21.09
CA ALA A 479 -1.80 -4.15 -22.02
C ALA A 479 -1.66 -5.39 -22.89
N ALA A 480 -2.78 -6.04 -23.22
CA ALA A 480 -2.78 -7.05 -24.25
C ALA A 480 -2.44 -6.39 -25.61
N SER A 481 -1.47 -6.97 -26.28
CA SER A 481 -0.86 -6.42 -27.48
C SER A 481 -1.74 -6.42 -28.73
N ASP A 482 -2.73 -7.29 -28.78
CA ASP A 482 -3.61 -7.56 -29.92
C ASP A 482 -5.06 -7.13 -29.69
N ASP A 483 -5.31 -6.30 -28.68
CA ASP A 483 -6.66 -5.80 -28.41
C ASP A 483 -7.08 -4.77 -29.49
N PRO A 484 -8.00 -5.14 -30.38
CA PRO A 484 -8.46 -4.25 -31.44
C PRO A 484 -9.27 -3.06 -30.93
N SER A 485 -9.68 -3.07 -29.66
CA SER A 485 -10.39 -1.94 -29.03
C SER A 485 -9.49 -0.76 -28.73
N GLY A 486 -8.16 -0.96 -28.75
CA GLY A 486 -7.19 0.07 -28.42
C GLY A 486 -7.07 0.38 -26.94
N ALA A 487 -7.63 -0.42 -26.05
CA ALA A 487 -7.67 -0.18 -24.62
C ALA A 487 -6.28 -0.11 -23.97
N GLY A 488 -5.23 -0.61 -24.60
CA GLY A 488 -3.84 -0.52 -24.13
C GLY A 488 -3.07 0.70 -24.61
N ASN A 489 -3.73 1.75 -25.11
CA ASN A 489 -3.10 2.86 -25.81
C ASN A 489 -3.09 4.15 -25.01
N TYR A 490 -2.30 5.12 -25.47
CA TYR A 490 -2.30 6.53 -25.04
C TYR A 490 -1.88 6.79 -23.58
N GLY A 491 -1.10 5.88 -23.01
CA GLY A 491 -0.50 6.11 -21.69
C GLY A 491 0.72 7.03 -21.79
N VAL A 492 0.96 7.83 -20.76
CA VAL A 492 2.11 8.73 -20.66
C VAL A 492 2.88 8.47 -19.37
N MET A 493 4.19 8.24 -19.46
CA MET A 493 5.11 8.10 -18.32
C MET A 493 6.24 9.12 -18.45
N HIS A 494 6.32 10.10 -17.54
CA HIS A 494 7.36 11.13 -17.65
C HIS A 494 7.89 11.65 -16.31
N HIS A 495 9.13 12.11 -16.30
CA HIS A 495 9.78 12.69 -15.12
C HIS A 495 9.72 11.79 -13.86
N ASN A 496 9.74 10.48 -14.07
CA ASN A 496 9.77 9.52 -12.97
C ASN A 496 11.20 9.07 -12.67
N ILE A 497 11.42 8.68 -11.41
CA ILE A 497 12.66 8.05 -10.97
C ILE A 497 12.35 6.62 -10.55
N ALA A 498 13.18 5.67 -10.98
CA ALA A 498 13.20 4.31 -10.45
C ALA A 498 14.63 3.87 -10.19
N ASP A 499 14.92 3.38 -8.99
CA ASP A 499 16.25 2.93 -8.58
C ASP A 499 16.19 1.66 -7.74
N ASN A 500 17.00 0.67 -8.07
CA ASN A 500 16.98 -0.64 -7.44
C ASN A 500 15.60 -1.31 -7.53
N THR A 501 15.07 -1.39 -8.75
CA THR A 501 13.76 -1.96 -9.09
C THR A 501 13.90 -2.87 -10.32
N ASN A 502 12.80 -3.45 -10.79
CA ASN A 502 12.79 -4.12 -12.11
C ASN A 502 12.64 -3.14 -13.29
N GLY A 503 12.72 -1.83 -13.05
CA GLY A 503 12.67 -0.79 -14.08
C GLY A 503 11.25 -0.40 -14.52
N LEU A 504 11.14 0.08 -15.76
CA LEU A 504 9.90 0.47 -16.42
C LEU A 504 9.58 -0.53 -17.55
N MET A 505 8.33 -0.96 -17.66
CA MET A 505 7.89 -1.82 -18.77
C MET A 505 6.63 -1.26 -19.44
N ALA A 506 6.63 -1.23 -20.77
CA ALA A 506 5.47 -0.81 -21.55
C ALA A 506 5.09 -1.85 -22.62
N LYS A 507 3.81 -2.19 -22.64
CA LYS A 507 3.09 -2.87 -23.72
C LYS A 507 1.95 -1.97 -24.20
N GLY A 508 1.39 -2.26 -25.34
CA GLY A 508 0.33 -1.45 -25.98
C GLY A 508 0.92 -0.47 -27.00
N ASN A 509 0.13 0.50 -27.45
CA ASN A 509 0.49 1.38 -28.56
C ASN A 509 0.31 2.86 -28.21
N ASN A 510 0.84 3.75 -29.04
CA ASN A 510 0.64 5.20 -28.95
C ASN A 510 1.04 5.79 -27.57
N GLN A 511 2.07 5.27 -26.95
CA GLN A 511 2.50 5.70 -25.62
C GLN A 511 3.61 6.74 -25.71
N ILE A 512 3.76 7.52 -24.63
CA ILE A 512 4.87 8.48 -24.48
C ILE A 512 5.64 8.13 -23.21
N ILE A 513 6.95 7.92 -23.35
CA ILE A 513 7.88 7.61 -22.26
C ILE A 513 9.03 8.61 -22.36
N ALA A 514 9.03 9.62 -21.47
CA ALA A 514 9.92 10.75 -21.64
C ALA A 514 10.48 11.27 -20.31
N HIS A 515 11.69 11.79 -20.32
CA HIS A 515 12.30 12.43 -19.15
C HIS A 515 12.31 11.55 -17.89
N ASN A 516 12.38 10.24 -18.01
CA ASN A 516 12.51 9.36 -16.85
C ASN A 516 13.98 9.09 -16.53
N THR A 517 14.29 8.87 -15.26
CA THR A 517 15.60 8.39 -14.78
C THR A 517 15.41 7.01 -14.17
N ILE A 518 15.90 5.96 -14.83
CA ILE A 518 15.75 4.57 -14.42
C ILE A 518 17.14 3.96 -14.30
N LEU A 519 17.52 3.57 -13.08
CA LEU A 519 18.87 3.11 -12.77
C LEU A 519 18.87 1.85 -11.91
N ASN A 520 20.02 1.19 -11.86
CA ASN A 520 20.31 0.09 -10.94
C ASN A 520 19.24 -1.01 -10.95
N THR A 521 18.74 -1.36 -12.13
CA THR A 521 17.73 -2.40 -12.22
C THR A 521 18.27 -3.75 -11.76
N ILE A 522 17.46 -4.45 -10.97
CA ILE A 522 17.76 -5.75 -10.39
C ILE A 522 17.28 -6.90 -11.27
N ASN A 523 17.54 -8.13 -10.83
CA ASN A 523 17.09 -9.36 -11.52
C ASN A 523 17.49 -9.41 -13.00
N ASN A 524 18.61 -8.80 -13.34
CA ASN A 524 19.12 -8.76 -14.69
C ASN A 524 18.14 -8.20 -15.73
N LYS A 525 17.25 -7.29 -15.32
CA LYS A 525 16.28 -6.64 -16.21
C LYS A 525 16.91 -5.52 -17.02
N ASN A 526 16.25 -5.13 -18.09
CA ASN A 526 16.51 -3.86 -18.75
C ASN A 526 15.80 -2.73 -17.98
N ASP A 527 16.39 -1.55 -17.97
CA ASP A 527 15.87 -0.39 -17.23
C ASP A 527 14.55 0.08 -17.83
N ILE A 528 14.48 0.15 -19.15
CA ILE A 528 13.24 0.41 -19.89
C ILE A 528 12.98 -0.75 -20.84
N VAL A 529 11.85 -1.41 -20.64
CA VAL A 529 11.41 -2.55 -21.45
C VAL A 529 10.23 -2.14 -22.32
N LEU A 530 10.41 -2.16 -23.63
CA LEU A 530 9.33 -1.96 -24.60
C LEU A 530 8.94 -3.33 -25.14
N LEU A 531 8.09 -4.03 -24.41
CA LEU A 531 7.80 -5.43 -24.70
C LEU A 531 6.83 -5.54 -25.88
N SER A 532 7.35 -6.02 -27.00
CA SER A 532 6.62 -6.10 -28.28
C SER A 532 6.00 -7.47 -28.46
N GLU A 533 5.11 -7.87 -27.61
CA GLU A 533 4.29 -9.05 -27.84
C GLU A 533 3.23 -8.72 -28.89
N ALA A 534 3.07 -9.57 -29.91
CA ALA A 534 2.10 -9.41 -31.01
C ALA A 534 2.11 -8.02 -31.71
N CYS A 535 3.32 -7.46 -31.97
CA CYS A 535 3.52 -6.17 -32.63
C CYS A 535 2.94 -4.95 -31.88
N SER A 536 2.87 -5.02 -30.55
CA SER A 536 2.59 -3.84 -29.73
C SER A 536 3.73 -2.81 -29.74
N ASN A 537 3.50 -1.69 -29.10
CA ASN A 537 4.35 -0.49 -29.12
C ASN A 537 4.39 0.25 -30.46
N THR A 538 3.40 0.07 -31.32
CA THR A 538 3.21 0.92 -32.51
C THR A 538 3.00 2.37 -32.06
N ASN A 539 3.68 3.33 -32.70
CA ASN A 539 3.66 4.76 -32.35
C ASN A 539 4.02 5.06 -30.86
N THR A 540 4.79 4.22 -30.21
CA THR A 540 5.31 4.49 -28.88
C THR A 540 6.57 5.36 -28.98
N TRP A 541 6.61 6.45 -28.20
CA TRP A 541 7.67 7.45 -28.26
C TRP A 541 8.52 7.43 -26.99
N LEU A 542 9.83 7.28 -27.21
CA LEU A 542 10.87 7.39 -26.17
C LEU A 542 11.75 8.60 -26.45
N TYR A 543 11.87 9.52 -25.47
CA TYR A 543 12.83 10.61 -25.58
C TYR A 543 13.27 11.15 -24.23
N ASN A 544 14.48 11.67 -24.17
CA ASN A 544 15.07 12.31 -22.99
C ASN A 544 15.07 11.44 -21.72
N ASN A 545 15.06 10.12 -21.84
CA ASN A 545 15.18 9.23 -20.69
C ASN A 545 16.65 8.98 -20.36
N LEU A 546 16.98 8.96 -19.07
CA LEU A 546 18.26 8.50 -18.56
C LEU A 546 18.13 7.04 -18.12
N ALA A 547 18.81 6.15 -18.79
CA ALA A 547 18.79 4.71 -18.53
C ALA A 547 20.05 4.07 -19.11
N GLU A 548 20.52 3.00 -18.49
CA GLU A 548 21.67 2.24 -18.97
C GLU A 548 21.28 1.27 -20.08
N ARG A 549 20.11 0.63 -19.93
CA ARG A 549 19.68 -0.47 -20.80
C ARG A 549 18.23 -0.30 -21.21
N ILE A 550 18.02 -0.19 -22.50
CA ILE A 550 16.68 -0.15 -23.09
C ILE A 550 16.54 -1.28 -24.10
N GLY A 551 15.48 -2.04 -24.04
CA GLY A 551 15.32 -3.18 -24.93
C GLY A 551 13.88 -3.67 -25.04
N SER A 552 13.64 -4.55 -26.00
CA SER A 552 12.36 -5.22 -26.19
C SER A 552 12.23 -6.53 -25.41
N HIS A 553 13.17 -6.83 -24.58
CA HIS A 553 13.24 -8.04 -23.77
C HIS A 553 13.31 -7.67 -22.29
N ARG A 554 12.69 -8.47 -21.44
CA ARG A 554 12.68 -8.22 -19.98
C ARG A 554 14.07 -8.33 -19.36
N THR A 555 14.92 -9.24 -19.87
CA THR A 555 16.28 -9.47 -19.34
C THR A 555 17.35 -8.84 -20.21
N SER A 556 18.44 -8.43 -19.61
CA SER A 556 19.54 -7.68 -20.21
C SER A 556 20.40 -8.45 -21.21
N GLN A 557 19.97 -9.58 -21.72
CA GLN A 557 20.85 -10.51 -22.43
C GLN A 557 21.54 -10.02 -23.70
N SER A 558 21.19 -8.86 -24.24
CA SER A 558 21.67 -8.60 -25.59
C SER A 558 22.11 -7.18 -25.91
N PHE A 559 21.85 -6.20 -25.09
CA PHE A 559 22.05 -4.82 -25.54
C PHE A 559 22.60 -3.95 -24.43
N SER A 560 23.89 -3.84 -24.37
CA SER A 560 24.57 -2.72 -23.74
C SER A 560 24.52 -1.53 -24.69
N LEU A 561 24.08 -0.40 -24.17
CA LEU A 561 24.19 0.86 -24.90
C LEU A 561 25.69 1.22 -25.02
N THR A 562 26.29 0.90 -26.13
CA THR A 562 27.63 1.39 -26.42
C THR A 562 27.51 2.69 -27.22
N SER A 563 28.36 3.64 -26.90
CA SER A 563 28.51 4.87 -27.64
C SER A 563 28.59 4.58 -29.15
N ASN A 564 27.76 5.22 -29.94
CA ASN A 564 27.69 5.14 -31.39
C ASN A 564 26.95 3.96 -32.03
N SER A 565 26.29 3.13 -31.30
CA SER A 565 25.35 2.17 -31.90
C SER A 565 23.95 2.71 -31.89
N PRO A 566 23.20 2.60 -32.97
CA PRO A 566 21.74 2.78 -32.95
C PRO A 566 21.18 1.91 -31.84
N MET A 567 20.27 2.45 -31.04
CA MET A 567 19.69 1.70 -29.94
C MET A 567 19.03 0.46 -30.52
N PRO A 568 19.47 -0.74 -30.14
CA PRO A 568 18.84 -1.96 -30.61
C PRO A 568 17.56 -2.17 -29.84
N ILE A 569 16.48 -1.65 -30.35
CA ILE A 569 15.18 -1.92 -29.88
C ILE A 569 14.63 -3.10 -30.66
N ALA A 570 13.98 -3.99 -29.97
CA ALA A 570 13.25 -5.11 -30.54
C ALA A 570 14.09 -5.99 -31.47
N GLY A 571 15.21 -6.47 -30.99
CA GLY A 571 15.99 -7.51 -31.66
C GLY A 571 16.63 -7.10 -32.97
N ASN A 572 17.00 -5.83 -33.13
CA ASN A 572 17.76 -5.39 -34.26
C ASN A 572 19.20 -5.99 -34.23
N ASN A 573 19.42 -7.06 -34.96
CA ASN A 573 20.73 -7.69 -35.12
C ASN A 573 21.47 -7.00 -36.28
N GLY A 574 22.17 -5.91 -35.97
CA GLY A 574 23.22 -5.41 -36.82
C GLY A 574 22.89 -5.22 -38.27
N GLY A 575 21.94 -4.37 -38.60
CA GLY A 575 21.78 -3.89 -39.97
C GLY A 575 20.47 -4.23 -40.69
N SER A 576 19.54 -4.92 -40.07
CA SER A 576 18.20 -5.02 -40.58
C SER A 576 17.21 -4.36 -39.59
N ASP A 577 16.51 -3.36 -40.07
CA ASP A 577 15.61 -2.51 -39.30
C ASP A 577 14.25 -3.16 -38.99
N VAL A 578 14.24 -4.41 -38.60
CA VAL A 578 13.02 -5.16 -38.37
C VAL A 578 12.88 -5.41 -36.88
N GLY A 579 11.82 -4.92 -36.29
CA GLY A 579 11.40 -5.30 -34.96
C GLY A 579 11.07 -6.78 -34.89
N TYR A 580 11.46 -7.45 -33.83
CA TYR A 580 11.10 -8.85 -33.60
C TYR A 580 10.10 -8.99 -32.49
N LEU A 581 9.11 -9.81 -32.75
CA LEU A 581 8.08 -10.19 -31.79
C LEU A 581 8.39 -11.52 -31.15
N LYS A 582 7.95 -11.68 -29.93
CA LYS A 582 7.93 -12.96 -29.29
C LYS A 582 6.62 -13.66 -29.62
N ASP A 583 6.70 -14.75 -30.40
CA ASP A 583 5.61 -15.65 -30.70
C ASP A 583 5.86 -16.96 -29.94
N GLY A 584 5.26 -17.12 -28.78
CA GLY A 584 5.56 -18.22 -27.87
C GLY A 584 7.03 -18.23 -27.42
N SER A 585 7.76 -19.28 -27.78
CA SER A 585 9.21 -19.41 -27.55
C SER A 585 10.09 -18.87 -28.70
N SER A 586 9.47 -18.43 -29.79
CA SER A 586 10.17 -18.00 -31.01
C SER A 586 10.04 -16.50 -31.22
N TRP A 587 11.08 -15.88 -31.78
CA TRP A 587 11.07 -14.50 -32.22
C TRP A 587 10.74 -14.46 -33.69
N ARG A 588 9.76 -13.65 -34.09
CA ARG A 588 9.46 -13.39 -35.52
C ARG A 588 9.51 -11.91 -35.81
N ALA A 589 9.81 -11.57 -37.03
CA ALA A 589 9.67 -10.20 -37.49
C ALA A 589 8.19 -9.79 -37.57
N CYS A 590 7.88 -8.56 -37.19
CA CYS A 590 6.58 -7.97 -37.45
C CYS A 590 6.36 -7.85 -38.95
N ALA A 591 5.11 -7.97 -39.40
CA ALA A 591 4.79 -7.76 -40.81
C ALA A 591 5.11 -6.30 -41.22
N ALA A 592 5.34 -6.10 -42.52
CA ALA A 592 5.82 -4.81 -43.03
C ALA A 592 4.78 -3.66 -42.95
N ASP A 593 3.55 -3.99 -42.63
CA ASP A 593 2.44 -3.06 -42.39
C ASP A 593 2.16 -2.80 -40.92
N ASP A 594 2.89 -3.47 -40.04
CA ASP A 594 2.88 -3.15 -38.63
C ASP A 594 3.72 -1.88 -38.38
N ASP A 595 3.06 -0.75 -38.26
CA ASP A 595 3.71 0.54 -37.99
C ASP A 595 4.37 0.54 -36.59
N TYR A 596 5.61 0.12 -36.57
CA TYR A 596 6.38 -0.12 -35.36
C TYR A 596 7.40 1.00 -35.16
N TYR A 597 7.17 1.85 -34.19
CA TYR A 597 7.98 3.05 -33.92
C TYR A 597 8.87 2.97 -32.70
N VAL A 598 9.00 1.83 -32.11
CA VAL A 598 10.00 1.66 -31.08
C VAL A 598 11.31 1.23 -31.69
N GLY A 599 12.15 2.17 -31.89
CA GLY A 599 13.41 1.95 -32.53
C GLY A 599 13.20 1.44 -33.94
N THR A 600 13.78 1.89 -34.89
CA THR A 600 14.10 1.33 -36.16
C THR A 600 13.04 0.49 -36.88
N GLY A 601 11.78 0.76 -36.65
CA GLY A 601 10.75 0.22 -37.52
C GLY A 601 11.06 0.66 -38.97
N ASN A 602 10.69 -0.10 -39.93
CA ASN A 602 10.72 0.25 -41.37
C ASN A 602 11.64 1.40 -41.75
N GLY A 603 12.81 1.16 -42.22
CA GLY A 603 13.90 2.01 -42.66
C GLY A 603 13.71 3.50 -42.94
N SER A 604 12.49 4.00 -42.86
CA SER A 604 12.17 5.44 -43.00
C SER A 604 11.97 6.19 -41.68
N SER A 605 11.84 5.48 -40.56
CA SER A 605 11.65 6.08 -39.23
C SER A 605 12.85 5.89 -38.30
N GLN A 606 13.89 5.29 -38.76
CA GLN A 606 15.15 5.07 -38.05
C GLN A 606 15.67 6.35 -37.40
N ALA A 607 15.65 7.45 -38.14
CA ALA A 607 16.16 8.73 -37.68
C ALA A 607 15.45 9.24 -36.43
N ASN A 608 14.13 9.02 -36.29
CA ASN A 608 13.35 9.59 -35.21
C ASN A 608 13.67 9.01 -33.85
N ILE A 609 14.02 7.75 -33.77
CA ILE A 609 14.34 7.10 -32.51
C ILE A 609 15.78 7.28 -32.16
N ASP A 610 16.62 7.30 -33.15
CA ASP A 610 17.99 7.60 -32.97
C ASP A 610 18.22 8.97 -32.35
N GLU A 611 17.36 9.90 -32.63
CA GLU A 611 17.40 11.24 -32.09
C GLU A 611 16.78 11.33 -30.71
N ILE A 612 15.94 10.37 -30.34
CA ILE A 612 15.06 10.45 -29.16
C ILE A 612 15.65 9.78 -27.93
N ASN A 613 16.64 8.99 -28.07
CA ASN A 613 17.18 8.26 -26.94
C ASN A 613 18.57 8.73 -26.52
N VAL A 614 18.55 9.18 -25.31
CA VAL A 614 19.70 9.66 -24.59
C VAL A 614 20.85 8.70 -24.46
N SER A 615 20.52 7.49 -24.30
CA SER A 615 21.50 6.44 -24.17
C SER A 615 22.50 6.37 -25.34
N ARG A 616 22.34 7.23 -26.33
CA ARG A 616 23.27 7.39 -27.45
C ARG A 616 24.35 8.39 -27.25
N VAL A 617 24.25 9.21 -26.25
CA VAL A 617 25.22 10.28 -26.01
C VAL A 617 26.39 9.70 -25.21
N GLY A 618 27.10 8.74 -25.80
CA GLY A 618 28.43 8.34 -25.34
C GLY A 618 28.53 7.73 -23.96
N ILE A 619 27.41 7.21 -23.42
CA ILE A 619 27.35 6.58 -22.11
C ILE A 619 27.80 5.12 -22.24
N THR A 620 28.88 4.78 -21.59
CA THR A 620 29.32 3.40 -21.35
C THR A 620 28.90 3.03 -19.93
N LEU A 621 28.06 2.04 -19.83
CA LEU A 621 27.53 1.28 -18.68
C LEU A 621 27.96 1.62 -17.25
N ASN A 622 27.00 1.59 -16.36
CA ASN A 622 27.01 1.47 -14.89
C ASN A 622 27.59 2.67 -14.12
N SER A 623 28.84 2.65 -13.80
CA SER A 623 29.48 3.72 -12.99
C SER A 623 29.50 5.09 -13.65
N ASP A 624 29.29 5.12 -14.97
CA ASP A 624 29.38 6.34 -15.73
C ASP A 624 28.07 7.14 -15.71
N VAL A 625 26.91 6.48 -15.56
CA VAL A 625 25.61 7.15 -15.45
C VAL A 625 25.47 7.83 -14.11
N GLU A 626 25.82 7.15 -13.01
CA GLU A 626 25.84 7.73 -11.67
C GLU A 626 26.78 8.92 -11.57
N ALA A 627 27.91 8.90 -12.30
CA ALA A 627 28.83 10.02 -12.34
C ALA A 627 28.28 11.28 -13.07
N LEU A 628 27.18 11.14 -13.82
CA LEU A 628 26.54 12.25 -14.52
C LEU A 628 25.48 12.97 -13.68
N ILE A 629 25.08 12.39 -12.57
CA ILE A 629 24.09 12.92 -11.62
C ILE A 629 24.71 13.08 -10.24
N ALA A 630 23.98 13.68 -9.31
CA ALA A 630 24.46 13.94 -7.95
C ALA A 630 24.34 12.71 -7.02
N TYR A 631 24.39 11.51 -7.57
CA TYR A 631 24.10 10.25 -6.87
C TYR A 631 24.99 10.03 -5.65
N ASP A 632 24.36 9.84 -4.49
CA ASP A 632 25.02 9.45 -3.24
C ASP A 632 24.24 8.31 -2.56
N SER A 633 24.77 7.12 -2.61
CA SER A 633 24.16 5.95 -1.97
C SER A 633 24.40 5.87 -0.46
N SER A 634 25.17 6.79 0.14
CA SER A 634 25.62 6.69 1.53
C SER A 634 24.68 7.33 2.55
N ASP A 635 23.81 8.26 2.15
CA ASP A 635 22.97 9.05 3.03
C ASP A 635 21.46 8.69 2.95
N GLY A 636 21.11 7.67 2.20
CA GLY A 636 19.74 7.29 1.85
C GLY A 636 19.32 7.94 0.53
N LYS A 637 18.34 7.35 -0.14
CA LYS A 637 17.90 7.79 -1.47
C LYS A 637 16.94 8.98 -1.38
N SER A 638 17.30 10.05 -2.07
CA SER A 638 16.51 11.26 -2.19
C SER A 638 16.39 11.69 -3.66
N GLU A 639 15.41 12.50 -4.01
CA GLU A 639 15.22 13.00 -5.37
C GLU A 639 16.39 13.86 -5.83
N ALA A 640 17.10 14.50 -4.91
CA ALA A 640 18.26 15.34 -5.21
C ALA A 640 19.44 14.55 -5.79
N ASP A 641 19.54 13.26 -5.50
CA ASP A 641 20.63 12.39 -5.99
C ASP A 641 20.56 12.18 -7.51
N TYR A 642 19.41 12.39 -8.12
CA TYR A 642 19.16 12.17 -9.53
C TYR A 642 19.23 13.43 -10.39
N VAL A 643 19.64 14.56 -9.82
CA VAL A 643 19.83 15.82 -10.54
C VAL A 643 21.10 15.74 -11.38
N PRO A 644 21.09 16.12 -12.67
CA PRO A 644 22.27 16.16 -13.50
C PRO A 644 23.38 17.03 -12.88
N THR A 645 24.62 16.55 -12.91
CA THR A 645 25.80 17.39 -12.61
C THR A 645 26.08 18.28 -13.81
N ASN A 646 26.95 19.31 -13.66
CA ASN A 646 27.30 20.19 -14.75
C ASN A 646 28.14 19.43 -15.81
N ASN A 647 27.50 18.75 -16.72
CA ASN A 647 28.12 17.96 -17.80
C ASN A 647 27.37 18.16 -19.12
N VAL A 648 28.09 18.07 -20.23
CA VAL A 648 27.55 18.24 -21.59
C VAL A 648 26.78 17.00 -22.10
N THR A 649 26.83 15.92 -21.37
CA THR A 649 26.21 14.67 -21.78
C THR A 649 24.69 14.70 -21.51
N LEU A 650 24.27 15.27 -20.39
CA LEU A 650 22.86 15.38 -20.00
C LEU A 650 22.33 16.81 -20.17
N VAL A 651 23.15 17.82 -19.81
CA VAL A 651 22.70 19.22 -19.77
C VAL A 651 22.55 19.78 -21.16
N ASN A 652 21.34 20.25 -21.50
CA ASN A 652 20.96 20.76 -22.82
C ASN A 652 21.07 19.73 -23.96
N ALA A 653 21.14 18.46 -23.66
CA ALA A 653 21.34 17.40 -24.66
C ALA A 653 20.00 16.79 -25.12
N GLY A 654 18.92 17.12 -24.46
CA GLY A 654 17.58 16.64 -24.79
C GLY A 654 16.99 17.28 -26.04
N ILE A 655 15.96 16.68 -26.56
CA ILE A 655 15.24 17.13 -27.75
C ILE A 655 13.83 17.59 -27.42
N SER A 656 13.22 18.34 -28.33
CA SER A 656 11.81 18.76 -28.29
C SER A 656 11.08 18.14 -29.48
N PRO A 657 10.56 16.93 -29.38
CA PRO A 657 9.95 16.24 -30.51
C PRO A 657 8.62 16.92 -30.90
N THR A 658 8.53 17.28 -32.18
CA THR A 658 7.28 17.70 -32.80
C THR A 658 6.99 16.76 -33.95
N THR A 659 5.91 16.01 -33.87
CA THR A 659 5.52 15.14 -34.98
C THR A 659 4.02 14.97 -35.11
N THR A 660 3.57 14.60 -36.28
CA THR A 660 2.17 14.27 -36.51
C THR A 660 1.98 12.78 -36.30
N VAL A 661 1.18 12.40 -35.35
CA VAL A 661 0.86 10.99 -35.05
C VAL A 661 -0.55 10.66 -35.47
N ASN A 662 -0.74 9.45 -35.95
CA ASN A 662 -2.08 8.95 -36.29
C ASN A 662 -2.72 8.45 -34.98
N THR A 663 -3.78 9.12 -34.55
CA THR A 663 -4.47 8.82 -33.29
C THR A 663 -5.52 7.71 -33.37
N GLY A 664 -5.48 6.88 -34.44
CA GLY A 664 -6.45 5.79 -34.62
C GLY A 664 -7.87 6.22 -35.03
N ALA A 665 -8.23 7.48 -34.81
CA ALA A 665 -9.43 8.07 -35.41
C ALA A 665 -9.07 8.60 -36.78
N SER A 666 -9.99 8.54 -37.75
CA SER A 666 -9.76 8.90 -39.15
C SER A 666 -9.31 10.36 -39.44
N THR A 667 -8.77 11.02 -38.45
CA THR A 667 -8.23 12.38 -38.53
C THR A 667 -6.78 12.38 -38.06
N THR A 668 -5.85 12.73 -38.93
CA THR A 668 -4.50 13.09 -38.56
C THR A 668 -4.54 14.31 -37.64
N SER A 669 -4.34 14.13 -36.38
CA SER A 669 -4.05 15.22 -35.45
C SER A 669 -2.55 15.35 -35.23
N THR A 670 -2.05 16.57 -35.24
CA THR A 670 -0.69 16.84 -34.78
C THR A 670 -0.71 16.69 -33.26
N LEU A 671 -0.30 15.57 -32.75
CA LEU A 671 -0.04 15.43 -31.32
C LEU A 671 1.24 16.23 -31.01
N ASN A 672 1.09 17.14 -30.08
CA ASN A 672 2.23 17.71 -29.44
C ASN A 672 2.79 16.63 -28.50
N LEU A 673 3.86 15.96 -28.91
CA LEU A 673 4.51 14.92 -28.12
C LEU A 673 5.27 15.46 -26.90
N LEU A 674 5.22 16.78 -26.70
CA LEU A 674 5.84 17.43 -25.58
C LEU A 674 5.00 17.14 -24.32
N VAL A 675 5.61 16.42 -23.40
CA VAL A 675 5.10 16.38 -22.01
C VAL A 675 5.35 17.76 -21.36
N PRO A 676 4.57 18.15 -20.37
CA PRO A 676 4.82 19.39 -19.61
C PRO A 676 6.24 19.39 -19.07
N HIS A 677 7.07 20.28 -19.57
CA HIS A 677 8.47 20.42 -19.21
C HIS A 677 8.91 21.88 -19.32
N THR A 678 9.70 22.34 -18.39
CA THR A 678 10.25 23.71 -18.39
C THR A 678 11.75 23.66 -18.44
N ASN A 679 12.34 24.00 -19.56
CA ASN A 679 13.78 24.10 -19.71
C ASN A 679 14.32 25.26 -18.86
N VAL A 680 15.39 25.00 -18.10
CA VAL A 680 16.13 26.03 -17.36
C VAL A 680 17.04 26.78 -18.28
N SER A 681 17.46 26.16 -19.39
CA SER A 681 18.39 26.72 -20.38
C SER A 681 17.84 26.58 -21.81
N SER A 682 18.73 26.47 -22.81
CA SER A 682 18.35 26.55 -24.23
C SER A 682 17.63 25.31 -24.78
N ALA A 683 17.83 24.14 -24.16
CA ALA A 683 17.20 22.89 -24.52
C ALA A 683 16.93 22.08 -23.25
N ALA A 684 16.08 21.05 -23.35
CA ALA A 684 15.80 20.15 -22.25
C ALA A 684 17.07 19.39 -21.82
N ASP A 685 17.17 19.07 -20.56
CA ASP A 685 18.13 18.11 -20.05
C ASP A 685 17.57 16.70 -20.21
N ILE A 686 18.41 15.74 -19.93
CA ILE A 686 18.09 14.33 -20.05
C ILE A 686 17.89 13.74 -18.67
N GLY A 687 16.78 13.01 -18.50
CA GLY A 687 16.35 12.47 -17.21
C GLY A 687 15.22 13.27 -16.57
N ALA A 688 14.98 13.01 -15.30
CA ALA A 688 13.83 13.53 -14.57
C ALA A 688 13.98 14.99 -14.11
N PHE A 689 15.18 15.54 -14.15
CA PHE A 689 15.51 16.89 -13.67
C PHE A 689 16.29 17.72 -14.65
N GLU A 690 16.15 19.04 -14.53
CA GLU A 690 16.98 20.06 -15.19
C GLU A 690 18.13 20.49 -14.28
N TYR A 691 19.33 20.60 -14.81
CA TYR A 691 20.49 21.17 -14.10
C TYR A 691 20.22 22.61 -13.69
N GLY A 692 20.37 22.92 -12.42
CA GLY A 692 20.08 24.25 -11.89
C GLY A 692 18.58 24.56 -11.74
N GLY A 693 17.70 23.61 -12.09
CA GLY A 693 16.25 23.71 -11.87
C GLY A 693 15.85 23.41 -10.45
N ALA A 694 14.58 23.57 -10.16
CA ALA A 694 13.98 23.16 -8.88
C ALA A 694 13.89 21.63 -8.82
N VAL A 695 14.30 21.07 -7.68
CA VAL A 695 14.09 19.65 -7.37
C VAL A 695 12.66 19.49 -6.88
N TRP A 696 11.87 18.67 -7.56
CA TRP A 696 10.58 18.29 -7.06
C TRP A 696 10.75 17.19 -5.99
N THR A 697 9.78 17.08 -5.09
CA THR A 697 9.76 16.05 -4.05
C THR A 697 8.51 15.20 -4.14
N ALA A 698 8.67 13.91 -3.94
CA ALA A 698 7.60 12.93 -3.92
C ALA A 698 7.24 12.55 -2.47
N GLY A 699 6.04 12.02 -2.31
CA GLY A 699 5.54 11.54 -1.03
C GLY A 699 4.92 12.62 -0.16
N ILE A 700 4.63 12.23 1.07
CA ILE A 700 3.93 13.09 2.04
C ILE A 700 4.78 14.26 2.53
N ASP A 701 4.10 15.35 2.90
CA ASP A 701 4.71 16.58 3.47
C ASP A 701 4.41 16.77 4.97
N TRP A 702 4.01 15.69 5.64
CA TRP A 702 3.65 15.69 7.06
C TRP A 702 4.21 14.45 7.77
N THR A 703 4.20 14.43 9.10
CA THR A 703 4.69 13.30 9.89
C THR A 703 3.54 12.37 10.29
N PRO A 704 3.56 11.09 9.91
CA PRO A 704 2.55 10.10 10.32
C PRO A 704 2.48 9.93 11.83
N LYS A 705 1.28 9.69 12.35
CA LYS A 705 1.02 9.44 13.76
C LYS A 705 0.74 7.96 13.97
N PHE A 706 1.78 7.14 14.03
CA PHE A 706 1.66 5.71 14.28
C PHE A 706 0.97 5.41 15.61
N HIS A 707 0.26 4.28 15.68
CA HIS A 707 -0.42 3.88 16.92
C HIS A 707 0.57 3.36 17.95
N THR A 708 1.40 2.39 17.56
CA THR A 708 2.38 1.74 18.42
C THR A 708 3.68 1.50 17.67
N ALA A 709 4.78 1.95 18.22
CA ALA A 709 6.13 1.60 17.78
C ALA A 709 6.66 0.45 18.64
N ILE A 710 6.96 -0.68 17.99
CA ILE A 710 7.55 -1.84 18.66
C ILE A 710 9.05 -1.80 18.42
N TRP A 711 9.84 -1.95 19.48
CA TRP A 711 11.27 -2.13 19.34
C TRP A 711 11.54 -3.48 18.68
N LYS A 712 12.24 -3.51 17.56
CA LYS A 712 12.48 -4.75 16.83
C LYS A 712 13.36 -5.71 17.62
N THR A 713 12.97 -6.98 17.69
CA THR A 713 13.80 -8.03 18.30
C THR A 713 15.12 -8.22 17.56
N THR A 714 15.14 -7.88 16.28
CA THR A 714 16.30 -7.89 15.37
C THR A 714 17.05 -6.55 15.32
N ALA A 715 16.75 -5.59 16.20
CA ALA A 715 17.40 -4.29 16.20
C ALA A 715 18.93 -4.39 16.11
N SER A 716 19.52 -3.74 15.12
CA SER A 716 20.96 -3.81 14.85
C SER A 716 21.81 -3.05 15.85
N THR A 717 21.24 -2.08 16.55
CA THR A 717 21.90 -1.23 17.54
C THR A 717 21.03 -1.04 18.77
N THR A 718 21.60 -0.50 19.84
CA THR A 718 20.87 -0.12 21.08
C THR A 718 20.30 1.30 21.02
N ALA A 719 20.59 2.07 19.98
CA ALA A 719 20.27 3.50 19.95
C ALA A 719 18.77 3.76 19.76
N TRP A 720 18.12 4.39 20.75
CA TRP A 720 16.71 4.79 20.69
C TRP A 720 16.38 5.62 19.44
N ASN A 721 17.28 6.55 19.07
CA ASN A 721 17.07 7.50 17.97
C ASN A 721 17.36 6.91 16.58
N THR A 722 17.57 5.61 16.46
CA THR A 722 17.72 4.94 15.16
C THR A 722 16.35 4.45 14.68
N ALA A 723 15.83 5.09 13.65
CA ALA A 723 14.50 4.78 13.08
C ALA A 723 14.35 3.31 12.67
N ALA A 724 15.40 2.70 12.10
CA ALA A 724 15.40 1.30 11.65
C ALA A 724 15.24 0.28 12.81
N ASN A 725 15.47 0.69 14.07
CA ASN A 725 15.26 -0.18 15.23
C ASN A 725 13.77 -0.31 15.63
N TRP A 726 12.88 0.46 15.02
CA TRP A 726 11.47 0.52 15.32
C TRP A 726 10.64 -0.10 14.20
N SER A 727 9.57 -0.81 14.55
CA SER A 727 8.64 -1.42 13.57
C SER A 727 8.01 -0.40 12.62
N THR A 728 7.83 0.83 13.08
CA THR A 728 7.28 1.94 12.30
C THR A 728 8.27 2.56 11.31
N GLY A 729 9.56 2.17 11.36
CA GLY A 729 10.60 2.86 10.61
C GLY A 729 10.81 4.33 11.01
N ALA A 730 10.28 4.74 12.16
CA ALA A 730 10.36 6.10 12.68
C ALA A 730 10.62 6.09 14.19
N VAL A 731 11.38 7.08 14.69
CA VAL A 731 11.61 7.25 16.12
C VAL A 731 10.30 7.69 16.79
N PRO A 732 9.89 7.06 17.92
CA PRO A 732 8.65 7.42 18.60
C PRO A 732 8.58 8.86 19.08
N THR A 733 7.37 9.40 19.12
CA THR A 733 7.06 10.75 19.63
C THR A 733 6.06 10.67 20.79
N THR A 734 5.76 11.77 21.42
CA THR A 734 4.80 11.87 22.55
C THR A 734 3.37 11.38 22.23
N ASN A 735 3.07 11.11 20.98
CA ASN A 735 1.74 10.61 20.55
C ASN A 735 1.72 9.10 20.25
N VAL A 736 2.88 8.44 20.29
CA VAL A 736 3.06 7.04 19.87
C VAL A 736 3.26 6.16 21.10
N ASN A 737 2.51 5.08 21.22
CA ASN A 737 2.76 4.05 22.21
C ASN A 737 4.04 3.29 21.87
N VAL A 738 4.78 2.88 22.87
CA VAL A 738 6.03 2.13 22.70
C VAL A 738 5.92 0.79 23.43
N LEU A 739 6.25 -0.28 22.71
CA LEU A 739 6.44 -1.60 23.27
C LEU A 739 7.91 -2.01 23.14
N ILE A 740 8.52 -2.40 24.25
CA ILE A 740 9.83 -3.06 24.26
C ILE A 740 9.61 -4.54 24.59
N PRO A 741 9.64 -5.42 23.57
CA PRO A 741 9.28 -6.82 23.72
C PRO A 741 10.40 -7.63 24.38
N THR A 742 10.09 -8.86 24.77
CA THR A 742 11.10 -9.86 25.19
C THR A 742 11.93 -10.33 23.99
N GLY A 743 13.13 -10.86 24.24
CA GLY A 743 13.93 -11.57 23.22
C GLY A 743 14.74 -10.69 22.28
N ALA A 744 14.77 -9.37 22.46
CA ALA A 744 15.58 -8.50 21.61
C ALA A 744 17.08 -8.75 21.79
N SER A 745 17.82 -8.84 20.69
CA SER A 745 19.28 -8.98 20.69
C SER A 745 19.98 -7.74 21.24
N ASN A 746 19.41 -6.57 20.99
CA ASN A 746 19.87 -5.28 21.48
C ASN A 746 18.67 -4.52 22.07
N TYR A 747 18.67 -4.24 23.35
CA TYR A 747 17.63 -3.45 24.00
C TYR A 747 17.91 -1.94 23.92
N PRO A 748 16.87 -1.08 23.94
CA PRO A 748 17.02 0.35 23.72
C PRO A 748 17.77 1.04 24.85
N VAL A 749 18.69 1.92 24.44
CA VAL A 749 19.43 2.82 25.31
C VAL A 749 19.19 4.26 24.83
N ILE A 750 18.70 5.09 25.74
CA ILE A 750 18.55 6.54 25.53
C ILE A 750 19.81 7.20 26.03
N SER A 751 20.61 7.79 25.12
CA SER A 751 21.92 8.36 25.42
C SER A 751 21.98 9.87 25.16
N SER A 752 20.89 10.48 24.75
CA SER A 752 20.77 11.92 24.47
C SER A 752 19.37 12.41 24.81
N SER A 753 19.21 13.73 24.89
CA SER A 753 17.90 14.35 25.08
C SER A 753 17.01 14.22 23.87
N GLY A 754 15.69 14.31 24.07
CA GLY A 754 14.67 14.32 23.03
C GLY A 754 14.01 12.97 22.75
N ALA A 755 14.30 11.93 23.52
CA ALA A 755 13.50 10.69 23.46
C ALA A 755 12.09 10.93 24.00
N ALA A 756 11.08 10.39 23.31
CA ALA A 756 9.69 10.62 23.68
C ALA A 756 8.81 9.43 23.37
N ALA A 757 7.71 9.30 24.13
CA ALA A 757 6.63 8.34 23.85
C ALA A 757 5.32 8.82 24.48
N LYS A 758 4.18 8.28 24.00
CA LYS A 758 2.91 8.41 24.69
C LYS A 758 2.91 7.52 25.92
N ASN A 759 2.85 6.24 25.73
CA ASN A 759 3.01 5.23 26.79
C ASN A 759 4.23 4.37 26.47
N ILE A 760 4.90 3.85 27.47
CA ILE A 760 5.92 2.81 27.30
C ILE A 760 5.53 1.58 28.09
N THR A 761 5.54 0.43 27.42
CA THR A 761 5.46 -0.88 28.04
C THR A 761 6.80 -1.59 27.87
N VAL A 762 7.43 -1.96 28.99
CA VAL A 762 8.63 -2.81 29.00
C VAL A 762 8.20 -4.20 29.47
N ASN A 763 8.25 -5.18 28.56
CA ASN A 763 7.80 -6.53 28.83
C ASN A 763 8.74 -7.29 29.77
N ALA A 764 8.29 -8.42 30.30
CA ALA A 764 9.08 -9.29 31.16
C ALA A 764 10.42 -9.66 30.49
N SER A 765 11.52 -9.60 31.22
CA SER A 765 12.89 -9.84 30.73
C SER A 765 13.41 -8.83 29.68
N ALA A 766 12.60 -7.83 29.27
CA ALA A 766 13.10 -6.73 28.45
C ALA A 766 13.79 -5.66 29.30
N THR A 767 14.61 -4.83 28.67
CA THR A 767 15.38 -3.76 29.34
C THR A 767 15.24 -2.42 28.62
N LEU A 768 15.02 -1.35 29.38
CA LEU A 768 15.13 0.04 28.92
C LEU A 768 16.19 0.74 29.78
N THR A 769 17.12 1.42 29.14
CA THR A 769 18.14 2.22 29.85
C THR A 769 18.05 3.69 29.45
N VAL A 770 18.01 4.58 30.45
CA VAL A 770 18.12 6.04 30.27
C VAL A 770 19.43 6.46 30.95
N ASN A 771 20.41 6.84 30.15
CA ASN A 771 21.74 7.22 30.62
C ASN A 771 21.77 8.60 31.30
N ASP A 772 22.79 8.85 32.09
CA ASP A 772 23.08 10.17 32.70
C ASP A 772 23.21 11.24 31.61
N GLY A 773 22.55 12.37 31.81
CA GLY A 773 22.50 13.48 30.83
C GLY A 773 21.54 13.27 29.66
N ALA A 774 20.82 12.15 29.61
CA ALA A 774 19.74 11.91 28.66
C ALA A 774 18.37 12.19 29.30
N ASP A 775 17.34 12.49 28.45
CA ASP A 775 15.98 12.68 28.91
C ASP A 775 14.98 11.89 28.09
N LEU A 776 13.94 11.42 28.76
CA LEU A 776 12.77 10.75 28.19
C LEU A 776 11.50 11.49 28.58
N THR A 777 10.72 11.94 27.60
CA THR A 777 9.43 12.61 27.84
C THR A 777 8.27 11.63 27.58
N LEU A 778 7.37 11.48 28.54
CA LEU A 778 6.15 10.71 28.43
C LEU A 778 4.93 11.63 28.52
N SER A 779 3.95 11.44 27.66
CA SER A 779 2.63 12.08 27.78
C SER A 779 1.58 11.20 28.48
N GLY A 780 1.92 9.96 28.79
CA GLY A 780 1.07 8.97 29.44
C GLY A 780 1.85 8.09 30.42
N ASN A 781 1.66 6.78 30.38
CA ASN A 781 2.10 5.85 31.40
C ASN A 781 3.41 5.13 31.05
N LEU A 782 4.18 4.76 32.09
CA LEU A 782 5.30 3.83 32.00
C LEU A 782 4.92 2.52 32.70
N ILE A 783 4.67 1.47 31.92
CA ILE A 783 4.31 0.15 32.41
C ILE A 783 5.57 -0.71 32.40
N ASN A 784 6.07 -1.06 33.59
CA ASN A 784 7.27 -1.88 33.73
C ASN A 784 6.94 -3.29 34.21
N ARG A 785 7.16 -4.26 33.33
CA ARG A 785 7.13 -5.70 33.65
C ARG A 785 8.53 -6.32 33.56
N GLY A 786 9.53 -5.58 33.07
CA GLY A 786 10.92 -5.98 32.88
C GLY A 786 11.90 -5.24 33.78
N THR A 787 12.97 -4.72 33.18
CA THR A 787 14.01 -3.94 33.87
C THR A 787 14.11 -2.55 33.27
N ILE A 788 14.03 -1.53 34.13
CA ILE A 788 14.27 -0.14 33.71
C ILE A 788 15.42 0.41 34.55
N THR A 789 16.47 0.90 33.89
CA THR A 789 17.60 1.57 34.53
C THR A 789 17.56 3.04 34.15
N ILE A 790 17.40 3.92 35.14
CA ILE A 790 17.31 5.35 34.94
C ILE A 790 18.45 6.02 35.69
N SER A 791 19.36 6.67 34.96
CA SER A 791 20.42 7.56 35.48
C SER A 791 20.22 9.00 35.00
N GLY A 792 19.41 9.19 33.96
CA GLY A 792 19.02 10.49 33.42
C GLY A 792 17.65 10.96 33.92
N ASP A 793 17.01 11.84 33.19
CA ASP A 793 15.72 12.43 33.55
C ASP A 793 14.56 11.73 32.84
N VAL A 794 13.47 11.41 33.55
CA VAL A 794 12.20 10.98 32.99
C VAL A 794 11.11 11.96 33.40
N VAL A 795 10.53 12.62 32.41
CA VAL A 795 9.47 13.61 32.60
C VAL A 795 8.15 13.02 32.14
N VAL A 796 7.17 12.99 33.02
CA VAL A 796 5.79 12.60 32.68
C VAL A 796 4.93 13.87 32.70
N ASN A 797 4.37 14.23 31.55
CA ASN A 797 3.56 15.44 31.37
C ASN A 797 2.06 15.17 31.56
#